data_18fa263900495b4c3bd67092b31cc2a7
#
_entry.id   18fa263900495b4c3bd67092b31cc2a7
#
_cell.length_a   1.000
_cell.length_b   1.000
_cell.length_c   1.000
_cell.angle_alpha   90.00
_cell.angle_beta   90.00
_cell.angle_gamma   90.00
#
_symmetry.space_group_name_H-M   'P 1'
#
loop_
_entity.id
_entity.type
_entity.pdbx_description
1 polymer ?
#
loop_
_entity_poly.entity_id
_entity_poly.type
_entity_poly.pdbx_seq_one_letter_code
_entity_poly.pdbx_strand_id
1 'polypeptide(L)'
;MKNPLPGLKTLRLAALGAAFAFCSAAVLAQDVARQTAPADGWAALGGGTRGGADALVSQIYTVRDRLQLVSALAGGGTRPKIIKVVGLIDMSEGVPYASRADQTARGSVVVPANTTLIGAGPGAGLVNGSIIISGVSQVIVRNLRIVAPCDVAPVFDPTDGPTGSWNAAFDAISVIGSSNVWIDRNTITDAPLTDDLLPIENGQIKQCHDGAIDITLASDLVSVTYNVFELHDKTMLIGGSDSHTGDAGRLRVTVANNVFRNVKQRAPRVRFGQVHVFNNYYEGTRGAGGVYAHSYSIGVGRAAQILSHANVMAVAGATDCASVVQTLSPDATSAFADAGSLLNGAPLGACAVPSAVGWTVPYTFRPRPATLVRVNALAQAGAGKISTSITGTGGILLAPGTQLPVPGDAMAHTDVPLRIAFDGPPRVGSSGFITVARASDGVVVDRLDISTAPSAGETQSAITRTNMEIDGLGLGAMPENLSLARWVWYRPIQVEANVATIRLRSNKLAHGTAYTVTIDPGVLTGSVNGAPFSGVAAGSWSFTTRPAPASPTALVVDDDGSTADFRTLQGALNWVMRHCTRGRSPTCGAVTVPKRITVMNGSYREYAVLRWVENLTIRGESRDGVRIGLPNYESFNPGSGGTSASPGTTLTTGGRVPGRRSLGGGRSVLLVENADLLQLENFTLENPHVRVGTFDNQAEALYFNTSTTASAARMVAREMTFLAQQDTLQLKGYVWVWRSLVEGNVDFIWGSPRAALFEQSEIRSVVDPASSSPGYILQSRAVAGDKGFVFLDSTVTAAPGVTRAFLGRSGSSTSSTHVDHIAFINTRIGPHILPVGWCVGTGTSRTGQGTGTGCSTNPPPWAGSDGTADGGATDAGGWREFNSTDLAGAPLDLSQRLGVATVRVAGMDRSVRLAKTMDAITGFGTRAEIFFNSTIATGAPGGWVPAP
;
A
#
# COMPACT_ATOMS: atom_id res chain seq x y z
N MET A 1 27.23 38.16 79.33
CA MET A 1 27.98 38.53 78.09
C MET A 1 28.16 37.31 77.22
N LYS A 2 27.72 37.43 76.00
CA LYS A 2 28.08 36.56 74.91
C LYS A 2 27.54 35.11 74.87
N ASN A 3 26.51 34.85 74.12
CA ASN A 3 26.16 33.62 73.49
C ASN A 3 27.30 33.04 72.65
N PRO A 4 27.36 31.71 72.48
CA PRO A 4 27.34 31.19 71.12
C PRO A 4 26.30 30.08 70.87
N LEU A 5 25.93 29.98 69.59
CA LEU A 5 24.96 29.16 68.91
C LEU A 5 25.17 27.62 69.08
N PRO A 6 24.06 26.82 68.98
CA PRO A 6 24.17 25.36 69.09
C PRO A 6 24.38 24.75 67.69
N GLY A 7 25.16 23.64 67.73
CA GLY A 7 25.53 22.87 66.57
C GLY A 7 24.46 22.06 65.85
N LEU A 8 24.61 21.91 64.57
CA LEU A 8 23.84 21.04 63.66
C LEU A 8 24.01 19.56 64.03
N LYS A 9 22.90 18.90 64.31
CA LYS A 9 22.86 17.43 64.34
C LYS A 9 22.51 16.95 62.93
N THR A 10 23.40 16.18 62.35
CA THR A 10 23.22 15.43 61.12
C THR A 10 22.16 14.35 61.29
N LEU A 11 21.02 14.50 60.62
CA LEU A 11 20.04 13.42 60.39
C LEU A 11 20.46 12.62 59.17
N ARG A 12 20.80 11.38 59.37
CA ARG A 12 20.90 10.40 58.26
C ARG A 12 19.47 9.98 57.89
N LEU A 13 18.98 10.39 56.70
CA LEU A 13 17.82 9.81 56.03
C LEU A 13 18.29 8.56 55.29
N ALA A 14 17.77 7.40 55.67
CA ALA A 14 17.85 6.21 54.88
C ALA A 14 16.88 6.33 53.69
N ALA A 15 17.38 6.48 52.46
CA ALA A 15 16.58 6.45 51.27
C ALA A 15 16.27 5.00 50.92
N LEU A 16 15.03 4.55 51.17
CA LEU A 16 14.48 3.35 50.53
C LEU A 16 14.27 3.67 49.03
N GLY A 17 15.14 3.17 48.18
CA GLY A 17 14.98 3.20 46.75
C GLY A 17 13.90 2.22 46.33
N ALA A 18 12.67 2.66 46.12
CA ALA A 18 11.69 1.92 45.32
C ALA A 18 12.05 2.07 43.85
N ALA A 19 12.67 1.06 43.28
CA ALA A 19 12.84 0.95 41.84
C ALA A 19 11.48 0.76 41.18
N PHE A 20 10.87 1.85 40.69
CA PHE A 20 9.83 1.77 39.72
C PHE A 20 10.44 1.32 38.39
N ALA A 21 10.37 0.04 38.11
CA ALA A 21 10.55 -0.47 36.77
C ALA A 21 9.42 0.09 35.91
N PHE A 22 9.67 1.19 35.20
CA PHE A 22 8.86 1.59 34.06
C PHE A 22 9.07 0.54 32.98
N CYS A 23 8.17 -0.45 32.97
CA CYS A 23 7.95 -1.28 31.80
C CYS A 23 7.30 -0.36 30.75
N SER A 24 8.11 0.34 29.96
CA SER A 24 7.64 0.99 28.75
C SER A 24 7.22 -0.13 27.78
N ALA A 25 5.97 -0.59 27.91
CA ALA A 25 5.32 -1.28 26.82
C ALA A 25 5.35 -0.31 25.62
N ALA A 26 6.18 -0.61 24.63
CA ALA A 26 6.07 0.00 23.32
C ALA A 26 4.62 -0.23 22.89
N VAL A 27 3.83 0.83 22.86
CA VAL A 27 2.52 0.82 22.24
C VAL A 27 2.84 0.68 20.74
N LEU A 28 2.90 -0.56 20.26
CA LEU A 28 2.84 -0.85 18.84
C LEU A 28 1.57 -0.13 18.36
N ALA A 29 1.70 0.76 17.39
CA ALA A 29 0.57 1.43 16.79
C ALA A 29 -0.42 0.33 16.36
N GLN A 30 -1.57 0.29 17.02
CA GLN A 30 -2.56 -0.76 16.78
C GLN A 30 -2.99 -0.68 15.33
N ASP A 31 -2.93 -1.79 14.59
CA ASP A 31 -3.44 -1.87 13.21
C ASP A 31 -4.84 -1.25 13.15
N VAL A 32 -5.03 -0.23 12.32
CA VAL A 32 -6.31 0.49 12.20
C VAL A 32 -7.48 -0.44 11.88
N ALA A 33 -7.22 -1.63 11.33
CA ALA A 33 -8.21 -2.67 11.11
C ALA A 33 -8.74 -3.30 12.43
N ARG A 34 -7.98 -3.18 13.52
CA ARG A 34 -8.36 -3.64 14.86
C ARG A 34 -8.89 -2.53 15.76
N GLN A 35 -8.98 -1.33 15.24
CA GLN A 35 -9.46 -0.18 16.00
C GLN A 35 -10.95 -0.34 16.32
N THR A 36 -11.33 -0.09 17.58
CA THR A 36 -12.71 -0.07 18.05
C THR A 36 -13.32 1.31 17.90
N ALA A 37 -14.66 1.42 17.96
CA ALA A 37 -15.33 2.70 17.88
C ALA A 37 -14.84 3.66 18.99
N PRO A 38 -14.61 4.95 18.65
CA PRO A 38 -14.15 5.94 19.61
C PRO A 38 -15.22 6.26 20.67
N ALA A 39 -14.78 6.79 21.82
CA ALA A 39 -15.62 6.99 23.00
C ALA A 39 -16.64 8.13 22.87
N ASP A 40 -16.62 8.90 21.79
CA ASP A 40 -17.42 10.12 21.57
C ASP A 40 -18.69 9.90 20.72
N GLY A 41 -19.25 8.70 20.75
CA GLY A 41 -20.46 8.37 20.01
C GLY A 41 -21.27 7.22 20.61
N TRP A 42 -22.51 7.03 20.14
CA TRP A 42 -23.38 5.97 20.61
C TRP A 42 -22.79 4.56 20.45
N ALA A 43 -21.97 4.32 19.41
CA ALA A 43 -21.32 3.03 19.20
C ALA A 43 -20.31 2.66 20.30
N ALA A 44 -19.93 3.60 21.17
CA ALA A 44 -19.06 3.32 22.31
C ALA A 44 -19.82 2.72 23.53
N LEU A 45 -21.12 2.82 23.55
CA LEU A 45 -21.94 2.32 24.67
C LEU A 45 -22.31 0.83 24.49
N GLY A 46 -22.93 0.25 25.52
CA GLY A 46 -23.32 -1.16 25.48
C GLY A 46 -22.14 -2.12 25.30
N GLY A 47 -20.98 -1.81 25.91
CA GLY A 47 -19.75 -2.59 25.79
C GLY A 47 -18.84 -2.15 24.61
N GLY A 48 -19.26 -1.14 23.85
CA GLY A 48 -18.53 -0.60 22.69
C GLY A 48 -18.64 -1.46 21.43
N THR A 49 -18.32 -0.87 20.29
CA THR A 49 -18.28 -1.58 19.00
C THR A 49 -16.85 -1.99 18.70
N ARG A 50 -16.60 -3.30 18.68
CA ARG A 50 -15.27 -3.90 18.53
C ARG A 50 -15.05 -4.49 17.12
N GLY A 51 -16.15 -4.85 16.41
CA GLY A 51 -16.03 -5.51 15.12
C GLY A 51 -15.12 -6.75 15.19
N GLY A 52 -14.18 -6.83 14.28
CA GLY A 52 -13.15 -7.87 14.23
C GLY A 52 -11.89 -7.60 15.07
N ALA A 53 -11.89 -6.67 16.03
CA ALA A 53 -10.68 -6.29 16.77
C ALA A 53 -9.96 -7.49 17.42
N ASP A 54 -10.71 -8.49 17.86
CA ASP A 54 -10.19 -9.71 18.50
C ASP A 54 -9.96 -10.86 17.50
N ALA A 55 -9.99 -10.59 16.19
CA ALA A 55 -9.79 -11.61 15.17
C ALA A 55 -8.41 -12.27 15.30
N LEU A 56 -8.41 -13.60 15.28
CA LEU A 56 -7.17 -14.36 15.16
C LEU A 56 -6.54 -14.05 13.79
N VAL A 57 -5.24 -14.22 13.66
CA VAL A 57 -4.52 -14.01 12.40
C VAL A 57 -5.15 -14.81 11.25
N SER A 58 -5.59 -16.03 11.51
CA SER A 58 -6.33 -16.89 10.57
C SER A 58 -7.74 -16.41 10.21
N GLN A 59 -8.24 -15.37 10.86
CA GLN A 59 -9.55 -14.75 10.60
C GLN A 59 -9.39 -13.33 9.99
N ILE A 60 -8.21 -13.01 9.47
CA ILE A 60 -7.94 -11.76 8.75
C ILE A 60 -7.82 -12.09 7.27
N TYR A 61 -8.78 -11.64 6.49
CA TYR A 61 -8.92 -11.93 5.06
C TYR A 61 -8.55 -10.71 4.23
N THR A 62 -7.87 -10.92 3.11
CA THR A 62 -7.65 -9.89 2.09
C THR A 62 -8.40 -10.33 0.83
N VAL A 63 -9.29 -9.48 0.32
CA VAL A 63 -10.22 -9.81 -0.76
C VAL A 63 -10.11 -8.78 -1.89
N ARG A 64 -10.17 -9.24 -3.15
CA ARG A 64 -10.03 -8.43 -4.35
C ARG A 64 -11.15 -8.57 -5.35
N ASP A 65 -11.97 -9.59 -5.19
CA ASP A 65 -13.10 -9.87 -6.05
C ASP A 65 -14.33 -10.29 -5.24
N ARG A 66 -15.47 -10.41 -5.93
CA ARG A 66 -16.73 -10.79 -5.32
C ARG A 66 -16.68 -12.15 -4.64
N LEU A 67 -16.08 -13.15 -5.30
CA LEU A 67 -16.03 -14.53 -4.78
C LEU A 67 -15.24 -14.60 -3.47
N GLN A 68 -14.08 -13.93 -3.41
CA GLN A 68 -13.26 -13.82 -2.21
C GLN A 68 -14.01 -13.10 -1.10
N LEU A 69 -14.70 -11.98 -1.42
CA LEU A 69 -15.48 -11.22 -0.44
C LEU A 69 -16.59 -12.08 0.17
N VAL A 70 -17.41 -12.73 -0.66
CA VAL A 70 -18.49 -13.60 -0.21
C VAL A 70 -17.96 -14.77 0.62
N SER A 71 -16.87 -15.39 0.20
CA SER A 71 -16.23 -16.47 0.94
C SER A 71 -15.69 -16.01 2.30
N ALA A 72 -15.07 -14.83 2.37
CA ALA A 72 -14.58 -14.26 3.63
C ALA A 72 -15.73 -13.89 4.59
N LEU A 73 -16.83 -13.37 4.08
CA LEU A 73 -18.04 -13.09 4.87
C LEU A 73 -18.62 -14.37 5.48
N ALA A 74 -18.72 -15.46 4.72
CA ALA A 74 -19.17 -16.75 5.18
C ALA A 74 -18.17 -17.46 6.09
N GLY A 75 -16.87 -17.21 5.92
CA GLY A 75 -15.78 -17.88 6.62
C GLY A 75 -15.79 -17.63 8.14
N GLY A 76 -15.37 -18.65 8.93
CA GLY A 76 -15.17 -18.53 10.38
C GLY A 76 -16.45 -18.43 11.23
N GLY A 77 -17.63 -18.53 10.68
CA GLY A 77 -18.89 -18.45 11.41
C GLY A 77 -19.03 -17.13 12.20
N THR A 78 -19.40 -17.21 13.48
CA THR A 78 -19.57 -16.05 14.36
C THR A 78 -18.29 -15.54 15.01
N ARG A 79 -17.13 -16.12 14.70
CA ARG A 79 -15.83 -15.68 15.24
C ARG A 79 -15.50 -14.27 14.75
N PRO A 80 -14.82 -13.45 15.59
CA PRO A 80 -14.35 -12.15 15.15
C PRO A 80 -13.48 -12.27 13.90
N LYS A 81 -13.75 -11.44 12.87
CA LYS A 81 -13.02 -11.45 11.60
C LYS A 81 -12.76 -10.04 11.08
N ILE A 82 -11.65 -9.89 10.35
CA ILE A 82 -11.31 -8.67 9.63
C ILE A 82 -11.25 -9.01 8.15
N ILE A 83 -11.97 -8.25 7.32
CA ILE A 83 -11.96 -8.39 5.87
C ILE A 83 -11.38 -7.12 5.28
N LYS A 84 -10.21 -7.23 4.67
CA LYS A 84 -9.46 -6.15 4.03
C LYS A 84 -9.76 -6.17 2.54
N VAL A 85 -10.48 -5.16 2.05
CA VAL A 85 -10.79 -4.99 0.63
C VAL A 85 -9.64 -4.28 -0.05
N VAL A 86 -9.16 -4.82 -1.18
CA VAL A 86 -8.08 -4.24 -1.99
C VAL A 86 -8.60 -4.00 -3.39
N GLY A 87 -8.47 -2.76 -3.87
CA GLY A 87 -9.03 -2.33 -5.15
C GLY A 87 -10.56 -2.17 -5.09
N LEU A 88 -11.16 -1.88 -6.23
CA LEU A 88 -12.60 -1.72 -6.38
C LEU A 88 -13.22 -3.06 -6.81
N ILE A 89 -14.01 -3.66 -5.93
CA ILE A 89 -14.70 -4.93 -6.22
C ILE A 89 -16.01 -4.63 -6.93
N ASP A 90 -16.19 -5.13 -8.14
CA ASP A 90 -17.45 -5.10 -8.88
C ASP A 90 -18.30 -6.33 -8.51
N MET A 91 -19.43 -6.09 -7.82
CA MET A 91 -20.33 -7.16 -7.41
C MET A 91 -21.11 -7.78 -8.57
N SER A 92 -21.20 -7.10 -9.71
CA SER A 92 -21.78 -7.63 -10.95
C SER A 92 -20.82 -8.53 -11.74
N GLU A 93 -19.50 -8.48 -11.42
CA GLU A 93 -18.44 -9.20 -12.16
C GLU A 93 -18.44 -8.84 -13.67
N GLY A 94 -18.83 -7.59 -13.99
CA GLY A 94 -18.93 -7.10 -15.38
C GLY A 94 -20.13 -7.61 -16.16
N VAL A 95 -21.03 -8.39 -15.52
CA VAL A 95 -22.26 -8.89 -16.15
C VAL A 95 -23.46 -8.13 -15.58
N PRO A 96 -24.17 -7.34 -16.39
CA PRO A 96 -25.36 -6.61 -15.92
C PRO A 96 -26.38 -7.51 -15.23
N TYR A 97 -27.02 -7.00 -14.20
CA TYR A 97 -28.08 -7.74 -13.52
C TYR A 97 -29.31 -7.92 -14.44
N ALA A 98 -29.79 -9.14 -14.55
CA ALA A 98 -30.92 -9.48 -15.40
C ALA A 98 -32.30 -9.12 -14.78
N SER A 99 -32.36 -8.99 -13.44
CA SER A 99 -33.54 -8.70 -12.68
C SER A 99 -33.20 -8.24 -11.28
N ARG A 100 -34.15 -7.67 -10.53
CA ARG A 100 -34.02 -7.33 -9.11
C ARG A 100 -33.66 -8.57 -8.26
N ALA A 101 -34.20 -9.74 -8.58
CA ALA A 101 -33.84 -10.99 -7.89
C ALA A 101 -32.39 -11.39 -8.14
N ASP A 102 -31.90 -11.24 -9.36
CA ASP A 102 -30.48 -11.46 -9.69
C ASP A 102 -29.56 -10.44 -9.00
N GLN A 103 -29.96 -9.16 -8.99
CA GLN A 103 -29.23 -8.12 -8.26
C GLN A 103 -29.19 -8.41 -6.76
N THR A 104 -30.28 -8.85 -6.15
CA THR A 104 -30.31 -9.30 -4.75
C THR A 104 -29.34 -10.46 -4.52
N ALA A 105 -29.35 -11.47 -5.38
CA ALA A 105 -28.53 -12.68 -5.20
C ALA A 105 -27.02 -12.40 -5.39
N ARG A 106 -26.64 -11.58 -6.36
CA ARG A 106 -25.22 -11.31 -6.66
C ARG A 106 -24.69 -10.05 -5.99
N GLY A 107 -25.52 -9.02 -5.84
CA GLY A 107 -25.12 -7.70 -5.35
C GLY A 107 -25.18 -7.55 -3.82
N SER A 108 -25.81 -8.47 -3.07
CA SER A 108 -25.92 -8.35 -1.62
C SER A 108 -24.63 -8.75 -0.89
N VAL A 109 -24.07 -7.82 -0.13
CA VAL A 109 -22.90 -8.01 0.74
C VAL A 109 -23.38 -8.08 2.18
N VAL A 110 -23.82 -9.27 2.62
CA VAL A 110 -24.36 -9.48 3.97
C VAL A 110 -23.22 -9.63 4.98
N VAL A 111 -23.07 -8.64 5.86
CA VAL A 111 -21.99 -8.58 6.84
C VAL A 111 -22.42 -9.26 8.15
N PRO A 112 -21.74 -10.35 8.57
CA PRO A 112 -22.10 -11.04 9.82
C PRO A 112 -21.60 -10.29 11.06
N ALA A 113 -22.07 -10.73 12.25
CA ALA A 113 -21.61 -10.22 13.53
C ALA A 113 -20.08 -10.31 13.71
N ASN A 114 -19.54 -9.49 14.61
CA ASN A 114 -18.11 -9.47 14.98
C ASN A 114 -17.16 -9.25 13.80
N THR A 115 -17.57 -8.43 12.84
CA THR A 115 -16.83 -8.23 11.56
C THR A 115 -16.36 -6.79 11.42
N THR A 116 -15.08 -6.62 11.04
CA THR A 116 -14.56 -5.37 10.48
C THR A 116 -14.37 -5.54 8.98
N LEU A 117 -15.10 -4.78 8.17
CA LEU A 117 -14.91 -4.66 6.72
C LEU A 117 -14.18 -3.34 6.47
N ILE A 118 -12.95 -3.39 5.92
CA ILE A 118 -12.09 -2.20 5.79
C ILE A 118 -11.38 -2.15 4.45
N GLY A 119 -11.35 -0.96 3.84
CA GLY A 119 -10.54 -0.71 2.65
C GLY A 119 -9.05 -0.69 2.99
N ALA A 120 -8.26 -1.48 2.27
CA ALA A 120 -6.81 -1.57 2.40
C ALA A 120 -6.14 -0.97 1.16
N GLY A 121 -5.83 0.32 1.25
CA GLY A 121 -5.21 1.10 0.18
C GLY A 121 -6.17 2.08 -0.50
N PRO A 122 -5.63 2.99 -1.32
CA PRO A 122 -6.44 3.95 -2.07
C PRO A 122 -7.28 3.24 -3.13
N GLY A 123 -8.51 3.70 -3.31
CA GLY A 123 -9.44 3.12 -4.29
C GLY A 123 -10.10 1.81 -3.86
N ALA A 124 -9.78 1.28 -2.67
CA ALA A 124 -10.47 0.12 -2.12
C ALA A 124 -11.97 0.40 -1.94
N GLY A 125 -12.82 -0.45 -2.46
CA GLY A 125 -14.26 -0.19 -2.40
C GLY A 125 -15.13 -1.23 -3.07
N LEU A 126 -16.40 -0.85 -3.27
CA LEU A 126 -17.44 -1.67 -3.89
C LEU A 126 -18.20 -0.87 -4.95
N VAL A 127 -18.56 -1.52 -6.02
CA VAL A 127 -19.49 -1.01 -7.05
C VAL A 127 -20.53 -2.08 -7.37
N ASN A 128 -21.74 -1.67 -7.76
CA ASN A 128 -22.86 -2.57 -8.07
C ASN A 128 -23.29 -3.48 -6.90
N GLY A 129 -22.96 -3.08 -5.65
CA GLY A 129 -23.28 -3.89 -4.47
C GLY A 129 -23.86 -3.08 -3.32
N SER A 130 -24.71 -3.72 -2.52
CA SER A 130 -25.34 -3.18 -1.31
C SER A 130 -24.78 -3.88 -0.07
N ILE A 131 -24.25 -3.12 0.88
CA ILE A 131 -23.78 -3.65 2.17
C ILE A 131 -24.97 -3.77 3.11
N ILE A 132 -25.23 -4.98 3.58
CA ILE A 132 -26.40 -5.28 4.44
C ILE A 132 -25.91 -5.75 5.82
N ILE A 133 -26.31 -5.02 6.88
CA ILE A 133 -26.06 -5.34 8.28
C ILE A 133 -27.42 -5.59 8.91
N SER A 134 -27.85 -6.85 9.01
CA SER A 134 -29.21 -7.22 9.40
C SER A 134 -29.26 -8.21 10.55
N GLY A 135 -29.92 -7.83 11.66
CA GLY A 135 -30.13 -8.68 12.83
C GLY A 135 -28.86 -9.08 13.57
N VAL A 136 -27.78 -8.29 13.44
CA VAL A 136 -26.46 -8.61 14.00
C VAL A 136 -25.90 -7.46 14.84
N SER A 137 -24.79 -7.73 15.54
CA SER A 137 -24.09 -6.72 16.30
C SER A 137 -22.58 -6.80 16.10
N GLN A 138 -21.88 -5.74 16.57
CA GLN A 138 -20.42 -5.68 16.49
C GLN A 138 -19.90 -5.65 15.06
N VAL A 139 -20.36 -4.67 14.27
CA VAL A 139 -19.92 -4.49 12.87
C VAL A 139 -19.25 -3.14 12.68
N ILE A 140 -18.13 -3.14 11.98
CA ILE A 140 -17.37 -1.95 11.59
C ILE A 140 -17.19 -1.97 10.07
N VAL A 141 -17.59 -0.87 9.38
CA VAL A 141 -17.41 -0.66 7.93
C VAL A 141 -16.62 0.63 7.74
N ARG A 142 -15.41 0.55 7.20
CA ARG A 142 -14.50 1.71 7.15
C ARG A 142 -13.68 1.79 5.88
N ASN A 143 -13.29 3.03 5.52
CA ASN A 143 -12.26 3.33 4.53
C ASN A 143 -12.54 2.76 3.14
N LEU A 144 -13.81 2.64 2.75
CA LEU A 144 -14.26 2.10 1.47
C LEU A 144 -14.83 3.21 0.57
N ARG A 145 -14.48 3.18 -0.72
CA ARG A 145 -15.23 3.89 -1.74
C ARG A 145 -16.41 3.03 -2.18
N ILE A 146 -17.62 3.50 -1.96
CA ILE A 146 -18.85 2.78 -2.30
C ILE A 146 -19.59 3.59 -3.37
N VAL A 147 -19.69 3.02 -4.56
CA VAL A 147 -20.58 3.54 -5.61
C VAL A 147 -21.97 2.95 -5.35
N ALA A 148 -22.92 3.83 -5.06
CA ALA A 148 -24.29 3.42 -4.73
C ALA A 148 -24.88 2.53 -5.85
N PRO A 149 -25.50 1.40 -5.51
CA PRO A 149 -26.05 0.52 -6.52
C PRO A 149 -27.26 1.16 -7.22
N CYS A 150 -27.29 1.05 -8.54
CA CYS A 150 -28.46 1.42 -9.34
C CYS A 150 -29.39 0.19 -9.45
N ASP A 151 -30.63 0.31 -9.00
CA ASP A 151 -31.66 -0.74 -9.11
C ASP A 151 -31.98 -1.02 -10.58
N VAL A 152 -31.80 -2.26 -11.01
CA VAL A 152 -32.08 -2.67 -12.40
C VAL A 152 -33.55 -2.54 -12.81
N ALA A 153 -34.47 -2.51 -11.83
CA ALA A 153 -35.92 -2.47 -12.07
C ALA A 153 -36.62 -1.58 -11.02
N PRO A 154 -36.34 -0.26 -10.96
CA PRO A 154 -37.05 0.63 -10.04
C PRO A 154 -38.54 0.67 -10.36
N VAL A 155 -39.37 0.87 -9.34
CA VAL A 155 -40.84 0.82 -9.47
C VAL A 155 -41.41 2.23 -9.34
N PHE A 156 -42.26 2.62 -10.28
CA PHE A 156 -42.98 3.87 -10.18
C PHE A 156 -44.25 3.69 -9.31
N ASP A 157 -44.35 4.49 -8.24
CA ASP A 157 -45.56 4.56 -7.40
C ASP A 157 -46.32 5.87 -7.69
N PRO A 158 -47.48 5.81 -8.37
CA PRO A 158 -48.23 7.00 -8.71
C PRO A 158 -48.88 7.69 -7.50
N THR A 159 -48.87 7.03 -6.33
CA THR A 159 -49.46 7.55 -5.09
C THR A 159 -48.41 8.21 -4.15
N ASP A 160 -47.12 8.08 -4.47
CA ASP A 160 -46.05 8.67 -3.70
C ASP A 160 -45.82 10.14 -4.10
N GLY A 161 -46.45 11.05 -3.39
CA GLY A 161 -46.45 12.48 -3.67
C GLY A 161 -47.43 12.92 -4.75
N PRO A 162 -47.47 14.23 -5.09
CA PRO A 162 -48.46 14.78 -6.02
C PRO A 162 -48.34 14.30 -7.47
N THR A 163 -47.18 13.85 -7.87
CA THR A 163 -46.88 13.45 -9.28
C THR A 163 -46.41 12.00 -9.39
N GLY A 164 -46.48 11.23 -8.31
CA GLY A 164 -45.84 9.92 -8.18
C GLY A 164 -44.35 10.03 -7.96
N SER A 165 -43.68 8.90 -7.71
CA SER A 165 -42.22 8.83 -7.54
C SER A 165 -41.65 7.48 -7.98
N TRP A 166 -40.43 7.47 -8.47
CA TRP A 166 -39.65 6.25 -8.69
C TRP A 166 -39.00 5.76 -7.38
N ASN A 167 -39.17 4.48 -7.06
CA ASN A 167 -38.66 3.82 -5.87
C ASN A 167 -37.66 2.72 -6.25
N ALA A 168 -36.40 2.89 -5.87
CA ALA A 168 -35.33 1.89 -5.90
C ALA A 168 -35.39 1.03 -4.62
N ALA A 169 -34.69 -0.11 -4.62
CA ALA A 169 -34.71 -1.07 -3.52
C ALA A 169 -33.35 -1.33 -2.88
N PHE A 170 -32.28 -0.70 -3.35
CA PHE A 170 -30.92 -1.01 -2.92
C PHE A 170 -30.20 0.21 -2.40
N ASP A 171 -30.00 0.27 -1.07
CA ASP A 171 -29.12 1.25 -0.44
C ASP A 171 -27.65 0.89 -0.64
N ALA A 172 -26.76 1.87 -0.52
CA ALA A 172 -25.33 1.57 -0.46
C ALA A 172 -24.96 0.83 0.84
N ILE A 173 -25.54 1.23 1.98
CA ILE A 173 -25.42 0.52 3.28
C ILE A 173 -26.79 0.52 3.98
N SER A 174 -27.32 -0.67 4.29
CA SER A 174 -28.54 -0.85 5.09
C SER A 174 -28.19 -1.42 6.47
N VAL A 175 -28.62 -0.77 7.56
CA VAL A 175 -28.52 -1.24 8.94
C VAL A 175 -29.91 -1.54 9.44
N ILE A 176 -30.23 -2.82 9.61
CA ILE A 176 -31.59 -3.32 9.82
C ILE A 176 -31.62 -4.15 11.12
N GLY A 177 -32.35 -3.69 12.15
CA GLY A 177 -32.50 -4.43 13.41
C GLY A 177 -31.18 -4.80 14.09
N SER A 178 -30.14 -3.98 13.93
CA SER A 178 -28.77 -4.28 14.33
C SER A 178 -28.26 -3.31 15.38
N SER A 179 -27.23 -3.69 16.15
CA SER A 179 -26.69 -2.83 17.21
C SER A 179 -25.17 -2.83 17.25
N ASN A 180 -24.58 -1.80 17.88
CA ASN A 180 -23.15 -1.63 17.95
C ASN A 180 -22.51 -1.68 16.55
N VAL A 181 -22.84 -0.67 15.73
CA VAL A 181 -22.34 -0.52 14.35
C VAL A 181 -21.55 0.79 14.24
N TRP A 182 -20.37 0.71 13.63
CA TRP A 182 -19.56 1.88 13.34
C TRP A 182 -19.22 1.97 11.85
N ILE A 183 -19.67 3.03 11.19
CA ILE A 183 -19.45 3.32 9.78
C ILE A 183 -18.55 4.55 9.69
N ASP A 184 -17.30 4.37 9.25
CA ASP A 184 -16.27 5.38 9.41
C ASP A 184 -15.39 5.55 8.16
N ARG A 185 -15.14 6.81 7.76
CA ARG A 185 -14.23 7.17 6.66
C ARG A 185 -14.53 6.47 5.33
N ASN A 186 -15.79 6.24 5.02
CA ASN A 186 -16.16 5.79 3.69
C ASN A 186 -16.46 6.99 2.78
N THR A 187 -16.35 6.82 1.48
CA THR A 187 -16.84 7.75 0.46
C THR A 187 -17.99 7.07 -0.28
N ILE A 188 -19.19 7.64 -0.23
CA ILE A 188 -20.39 7.10 -0.87
C ILE A 188 -20.87 8.10 -1.92
N THR A 189 -21.14 7.63 -3.15
CA THR A 189 -21.47 8.47 -4.31
C THR A 189 -22.27 7.71 -5.35
N ASP A 190 -23.13 8.41 -6.11
CA ASP A 190 -23.80 7.84 -7.30
C ASP A 190 -22.89 7.89 -8.53
N ALA A 191 -21.85 8.77 -8.50
CA ALA A 191 -20.97 8.89 -9.65
C ALA A 191 -20.21 7.57 -9.94
N PRO A 192 -20.13 7.15 -11.23
CA PRO A 192 -20.30 7.98 -12.43
C PRO A 192 -21.73 8.08 -12.99
N LEU A 193 -22.70 7.32 -12.50
CA LEU A 193 -24.07 7.33 -13.01
C LEU A 193 -24.97 8.19 -12.11
N THR A 194 -24.92 9.50 -12.30
CA THR A 194 -25.76 10.45 -11.57
C THR A 194 -27.17 10.57 -12.15
N ASP A 195 -28.13 11.10 -11.38
CA ASP A 195 -29.55 11.17 -11.76
C ASP A 195 -29.83 11.91 -13.07
N ASP A 196 -29.01 12.91 -13.42
CA ASP A 196 -29.13 13.67 -14.68
C ASP A 196 -28.78 12.84 -15.93
N LEU A 197 -28.12 11.70 -15.73
CA LEU A 197 -27.80 10.75 -16.81
C LEU A 197 -28.88 9.66 -16.99
N LEU A 198 -29.86 9.62 -16.09
CA LEU A 198 -30.92 8.61 -16.11
C LEU A 198 -32.05 9.02 -17.09
N PRO A 199 -32.78 8.04 -17.68
CA PRO A 199 -33.89 8.32 -18.60
C PRO A 199 -35.07 9.01 -17.88
N ILE A 200 -35.83 9.80 -18.63
CA ILE A 200 -37.09 10.38 -18.16
C ILE A 200 -38.25 9.45 -18.56
N GLU A 201 -38.94 8.90 -17.55
CA GLU A 201 -40.13 8.07 -17.73
C GLU A 201 -41.23 8.58 -16.78
N ASN A 202 -42.49 8.50 -17.16
CA ASN A 202 -43.63 9.05 -16.42
C ASN A 202 -43.48 10.54 -16.07
N GLY A 203 -42.81 11.31 -16.93
CA GLY A 203 -42.53 12.74 -16.72
C GLY A 203 -41.51 13.09 -15.66
N GLN A 204 -40.80 12.11 -15.15
CA GLN A 204 -39.74 12.26 -14.10
C GLN A 204 -38.51 11.46 -14.45
N ILE A 205 -37.36 11.85 -13.84
CA ILE A 205 -36.11 11.06 -13.89
C ILE A 205 -36.41 9.69 -13.27
N LYS A 206 -36.13 8.60 -13.98
CA LYS A 206 -36.28 7.24 -13.48
C LYS A 206 -35.18 6.93 -12.48
N GLN A 207 -35.31 7.46 -11.28
CA GLN A 207 -34.33 7.27 -10.21
C GLN A 207 -34.11 5.79 -9.92
N CYS A 208 -32.85 5.37 -9.96
CA CYS A 208 -32.44 4.00 -9.68
C CYS A 208 -31.57 3.86 -8.40
N HIS A 209 -31.11 4.97 -7.80
CA HIS A 209 -30.43 4.95 -6.52
C HIS A 209 -31.41 5.17 -5.37
N ASP A 210 -31.26 4.41 -4.26
CA ASP A 210 -32.01 4.62 -3.04
C ASP A 210 -31.16 5.32 -1.97
N GLY A 211 -31.09 4.83 -0.72
CA GLY A 211 -30.35 5.47 0.35
C GLY A 211 -28.82 5.28 0.25
N ALA A 212 -28.06 6.28 0.69
CA ALA A 212 -26.63 6.05 0.92
C ALA A 212 -26.40 5.25 2.22
N ILE A 213 -27.12 5.61 3.32
CA ILE A 213 -27.16 4.81 4.56
C ILE A 213 -28.56 4.85 5.14
N ASP A 214 -29.21 3.71 5.28
CA ASP A 214 -30.48 3.58 5.97
C ASP A 214 -30.33 2.81 7.28
N ILE A 215 -30.84 3.37 8.40
CA ILE A 215 -30.78 2.80 9.75
C ILE A 215 -32.20 2.63 10.27
N THR A 216 -32.67 1.38 10.31
CA THR A 216 -34.10 1.08 10.47
C THR A 216 -34.41 -0.09 11.40
N LEU A 217 -35.66 -0.34 11.67
CA LEU A 217 -36.20 -1.52 12.38
C LEU A 217 -35.52 -1.75 13.75
N ALA A 218 -35.59 -0.73 14.61
CA ALA A 218 -35.03 -0.75 15.97
C ALA A 218 -33.50 -0.97 16.03
N SER A 219 -32.78 -0.65 14.98
CA SER A 219 -31.30 -0.56 15.04
C SER A 219 -30.85 0.43 16.11
N ASP A 220 -29.74 0.16 16.76
CA ASP A 220 -29.37 0.92 17.96
C ASP A 220 -27.85 1.02 18.17
N LEU A 221 -27.38 2.04 18.92
CA LEU A 221 -25.97 2.26 19.23
C LEU A 221 -25.08 2.32 17.97
N VAL A 222 -25.49 3.17 17.02
CA VAL A 222 -24.79 3.35 15.73
C VAL A 222 -23.99 4.65 15.72
N SER A 223 -22.79 4.65 15.15
CA SER A 223 -22.02 5.87 14.88
C SER A 223 -21.61 5.92 13.41
N VAL A 224 -21.90 7.04 12.76
CA VAL A 224 -21.55 7.35 11.36
C VAL A 224 -20.59 8.53 11.37
N THR A 225 -19.28 8.29 11.17
CA THR A 225 -18.24 9.28 11.43
C THR A 225 -17.25 9.41 10.28
N TYR A 226 -16.83 10.66 10.02
CA TYR A 226 -15.80 10.97 9.03
C TYR A 226 -16.07 10.40 7.62
N ASN A 227 -17.31 10.13 7.23
CA ASN A 227 -17.63 9.72 5.87
C ASN A 227 -17.76 10.95 4.95
N VAL A 228 -17.57 10.72 3.66
CA VAL A 228 -17.91 11.65 2.58
C VAL A 228 -19.13 11.10 1.86
N PHE A 229 -20.18 11.88 1.80
CA PHE A 229 -21.36 11.67 0.96
C PHE A 229 -21.33 12.71 -0.13
N GLU A 230 -21.31 12.29 -1.37
CA GLU A 230 -21.23 13.23 -2.48
C GLU A 230 -22.07 12.77 -3.67
N LEU A 231 -22.71 13.74 -4.36
CA LEU A 231 -23.51 13.50 -5.53
C LEU A 231 -24.56 12.40 -5.28
N HIS A 232 -25.52 12.67 -4.37
CA HIS A 232 -26.54 11.69 -3.98
C HIS A 232 -27.85 12.38 -3.58
N ASP A 233 -29.00 11.77 -3.89
CA ASP A 233 -30.31 12.33 -3.53
C ASP A 233 -30.70 12.01 -2.08
N LYS A 234 -30.98 10.74 -1.75
CA LYS A 234 -31.59 10.29 -0.50
C LYS A 234 -30.53 9.82 0.51
N THR A 235 -29.75 10.73 1.11
CA THR A 235 -28.47 10.41 1.73
C THR A 235 -28.53 9.50 2.95
N MET A 236 -29.35 9.84 3.98
CA MET A 236 -29.38 9.04 5.22
C MET A 236 -30.78 9.06 5.86
N LEU A 237 -31.38 7.89 6.01
CA LEU A 237 -32.64 7.71 6.67
C LEU A 237 -32.44 7.01 8.02
N ILE A 238 -32.94 7.62 9.10
CA ILE A 238 -32.99 7.05 10.45
C ILE A 238 -34.44 6.89 10.84
N GLY A 239 -34.96 5.65 10.82
CA GLY A 239 -36.35 5.31 10.99
C GLY A 239 -37.12 5.24 9.66
N GLY A 240 -37.49 4.00 9.25
CA GLY A 240 -38.00 3.70 7.92
C GLY A 240 -39.41 4.23 7.64
N SER A 241 -40.30 4.28 8.64
CA SER A 241 -41.72 4.66 8.45
C SER A 241 -42.29 5.32 9.70
N ASP A 242 -43.22 6.25 9.51
CA ASP A 242 -44.01 6.87 10.60
C ASP A 242 -44.87 5.85 11.37
N SER A 243 -45.14 4.69 10.79
CA SER A 243 -45.91 3.59 11.40
C SER A 243 -45.06 2.59 12.18
N HIS A 244 -43.72 2.60 12.06
CA HIS A 244 -42.82 1.69 12.76
C HIS A 244 -42.56 2.15 14.21
N THR A 245 -43.60 2.12 15.04
CA THR A 245 -43.52 2.56 16.45
C THR A 245 -42.55 1.72 17.31
N GLY A 246 -42.14 0.55 16.86
CA GLY A 246 -41.09 -0.28 17.48
C GLY A 246 -39.72 0.37 17.48
N ASP A 247 -39.51 1.42 16.69
CA ASP A 247 -38.29 2.23 16.67
C ASP A 247 -38.20 3.16 17.89
N ALA A 248 -39.27 3.43 18.61
CA ALA A 248 -39.27 4.30 19.79
C ALA A 248 -38.36 3.75 20.89
N GLY A 249 -37.51 4.62 21.43
CA GLY A 249 -36.50 4.25 22.43
C GLY A 249 -35.26 3.48 21.87
N ARG A 250 -35.21 3.31 20.58
CA ARG A 250 -34.07 2.80 19.79
C ARG A 250 -33.56 3.90 18.86
N LEU A 251 -32.85 3.53 17.82
CA LEU A 251 -32.29 4.46 16.83
C LEU A 251 -31.44 5.55 17.50
N ARG A 252 -30.60 5.12 18.47
CA ARG A 252 -29.61 5.98 19.08
C ARG A 252 -28.39 6.06 18.15
N VAL A 253 -28.29 7.19 17.45
CA VAL A 253 -27.32 7.36 16.35
C VAL A 253 -26.48 8.62 16.55
N THR A 254 -25.17 8.50 16.32
CA THR A 254 -24.23 9.62 16.19
C THR A 254 -23.87 9.84 14.72
N VAL A 255 -24.02 11.07 14.25
CA VAL A 255 -23.62 11.52 12.91
C VAL A 255 -22.59 12.63 13.09
N ALA A 256 -21.29 12.34 12.92
CA ALA A 256 -20.26 13.30 13.32
C ALA A 256 -19.06 13.37 12.36
N ASN A 257 -18.53 14.58 12.18
CA ASN A 257 -17.34 14.86 11.39
C ASN A 257 -17.46 14.42 9.90
N ASN A 258 -18.66 14.21 9.37
CA ASN A 258 -18.87 13.83 7.98
C ASN A 258 -18.82 15.05 7.05
N VAL A 259 -18.58 14.80 5.78
CA VAL A 259 -18.73 15.76 4.67
C VAL A 259 -19.92 15.34 3.82
N PHE A 260 -20.87 16.26 3.66
CA PHE A 260 -22.01 16.14 2.76
C PHE A 260 -21.83 17.14 1.62
N ARG A 261 -21.47 16.67 0.43
CA ARG A 261 -21.15 17.53 -0.72
C ARG A 261 -22.10 17.27 -1.87
N ASN A 262 -22.82 18.32 -2.30
CA ASN A 262 -23.79 18.22 -3.40
C ASN A 262 -24.77 17.05 -3.19
N VAL A 263 -25.26 16.91 -1.97
CA VAL A 263 -26.35 15.99 -1.63
C VAL A 263 -27.66 16.77 -1.53
N LYS A 264 -28.75 16.16 -2.00
CA LYS A 264 -30.03 16.87 -2.13
C LYS A 264 -30.76 16.94 -0.79
N GLN A 265 -30.87 15.83 -0.07
CA GLN A 265 -31.69 15.73 1.14
C GLN A 265 -31.25 14.59 2.08
N ARG A 266 -31.88 14.52 3.26
CA ARG A 266 -31.73 13.46 4.27
C ARG A 266 -30.31 13.31 4.78
N ALA A 267 -29.73 14.36 5.33
CA ALA A 267 -28.38 14.30 5.87
C ALA A 267 -28.27 14.68 7.38
N PRO A 268 -29.00 13.97 8.28
CA PRO A 268 -29.96 12.88 8.12
C PRO A 268 -31.44 13.31 8.11
N ARG A 269 -32.37 12.42 7.68
CA ARG A 269 -33.81 12.48 8.03
C ARG A 269 -34.11 11.52 9.17
N VAL A 270 -34.71 11.97 10.26
CA VAL A 270 -34.90 11.21 11.50
C VAL A 270 -36.36 10.99 11.84
N ARG A 271 -36.74 9.77 12.26
CA ARG A 271 -37.97 9.40 12.93
C ARG A 271 -37.64 8.61 14.19
N PHE A 272 -38.32 8.86 15.32
CA PHE A 272 -38.19 8.16 16.60
C PHE A 272 -36.80 8.19 17.25
N GLY A 273 -35.76 8.53 16.54
CA GLY A 273 -34.36 8.39 16.98
C GLY A 273 -33.92 9.46 17.96
N GLN A 274 -33.02 9.07 18.87
CA GLN A 274 -32.17 9.97 19.67
C GLN A 274 -30.87 10.19 18.94
N VAL A 275 -30.80 11.26 18.12
CA VAL A 275 -29.72 11.47 17.17
C VAL A 275 -28.84 12.65 17.57
N HIS A 276 -27.54 12.43 17.70
CA HIS A 276 -26.52 13.44 17.93
C HIS A 276 -25.77 13.77 16.64
N VAL A 277 -25.95 15.00 16.15
CA VAL A 277 -25.36 15.49 14.89
C VAL A 277 -24.34 16.56 15.21
N PHE A 278 -23.03 16.30 15.05
CA PHE A 278 -22.02 17.31 15.41
C PHE A 278 -20.80 17.35 14.50
N ASN A 279 -20.25 18.54 14.34
CA ASN A 279 -19.03 18.81 13.55
C ASN A 279 -19.06 18.31 12.11
N ASN A 280 -20.24 18.19 11.50
CA ASN A 280 -20.37 17.85 10.09
C ASN A 280 -20.21 19.11 9.22
N TYR A 281 -19.69 18.91 8.02
CA TYR A 281 -19.55 19.93 6.99
C TYR A 281 -20.49 19.64 5.83
N TYR A 282 -21.40 20.56 5.53
CA TYR A 282 -22.36 20.48 4.43
C TYR A 282 -21.98 21.50 3.36
N GLU A 283 -21.94 21.08 2.10
CA GLU A 283 -21.61 21.93 0.96
C GLU A 283 -22.60 21.65 -0.19
N GLY A 284 -23.25 22.69 -0.70
CA GLY A 284 -24.22 22.53 -1.78
C GLY A 284 -24.79 23.85 -2.27
N THR A 285 -25.74 23.76 -3.21
CA THR A 285 -26.41 24.93 -3.80
C THR A 285 -27.91 24.64 -3.90
N ARG A 286 -28.73 25.60 -3.49
CA ARG A 286 -30.19 25.57 -3.67
C ARG A 286 -30.56 26.21 -5.01
N GLY A 287 -31.62 25.71 -5.64
CA GLY A 287 -32.14 26.21 -6.91
C GLY A 287 -31.56 25.50 -8.15
N ALA A 288 -31.98 25.92 -9.34
CA ALA A 288 -31.58 25.31 -10.60
C ALA A 288 -30.08 25.49 -10.88
N GLY A 289 -29.38 24.42 -11.25
CA GLY A 289 -28.00 24.49 -11.70
C GLY A 289 -27.08 23.38 -11.24
N GLY A 290 -27.52 22.43 -10.38
CA GLY A 290 -26.75 21.26 -9.98
C GLY A 290 -27.54 19.97 -10.09
N VAL A 291 -26.89 18.86 -10.36
CA VAL A 291 -27.53 17.52 -10.48
C VAL A 291 -28.36 17.22 -9.23
N TYR A 292 -27.81 17.50 -8.05
CA TYR A 292 -28.44 17.30 -6.75
C TYR A 292 -28.61 18.64 -6.04
N ALA A 293 -29.52 19.50 -6.56
CA ALA A 293 -29.85 20.78 -5.94
C ALA A 293 -30.33 20.58 -4.49
N HIS A 294 -29.68 21.23 -3.53
CA HIS A 294 -29.95 21.08 -2.10
C HIS A 294 -31.40 21.44 -1.75
N SER A 295 -32.12 20.51 -1.16
CA SER A 295 -33.49 20.72 -0.62
C SER A 295 -33.42 21.05 0.88
N TYR A 296 -32.87 20.15 1.69
CA TYR A 296 -32.59 20.33 3.11
C TYR A 296 -31.45 19.42 3.59
N SER A 297 -30.77 19.80 4.67
CA SER A 297 -29.77 18.99 5.32
C SER A 297 -30.39 18.05 6.37
N ILE A 298 -31.04 18.58 7.39
CA ILE A 298 -31.60 17.81 8.51
C ILE A 298 -33.13 17.78 8.41
N GLY A 299 -33.72 16.59 8.37
CA GLY A 299 -35.18 16.38 8.37
C GLY A 299 -35.67 15.91 9.74
N VAL A 300 -36.56 16.67 10.36
CA VAL A 300 -37.16 16.36 11.66
C VAL A 300 -38.52 15.73 11.40
N GLY A 301 -38.61 14.41 11.52
CA GLY A 301 -39.82 13.63 11.33
C GLY A 301 -40.54 13.31 12.65
N ARG A 302 -41.44 12.33 12.60
CA ARG A 302 -42.26 11.89 13.74
C ARG A 302 -41.39 11.44 14.90
N ALA A 303 -41.65 11.99 16.11
CA ALA A 303 -40.96 11.70 17.37
C ALA A 303 -39.44 11.79 17.30
N ALA A 304 -38.85 12.53 16.34
CA ALA A 304 -37.44 12.76 16.21
C ALA A 304 -36.89 13.60 17.38
N GLN A 305 -35.77 13.20 17.96
CA GLN A 305 -35.12 13.86 19.09
C GLN A 305 -33.66 14.16 18.73
N ILE A 306 -33.37 15.31 18.13
CA ILE A 306 -32.09 15.65 17.52
C ILE A 306 -31.34 16.71 18.34
N LEU A 307 -30.12 16.37 18.78
CA LEU A 307 -29.14 17.31 19.33
C LEU A 307 -28.10 17.64 18.24
N SER A 308 -27.95 18.92 17.93
CA SER A 308 -27.02 19.44 16.92
C SER A 308 -25.94 20.32 17.57
N HIS A 309 -24.65 20.07 17.26
CA HIS A 309 -23.57 20.87 17.82
C HIS A 309 -22.51 21.23 16.79
N ALA A 310 -22.21 22.51 16.65
CA ALA A 310 -21.08 23.03 15.89
C ALA A 310 -20.95 22.45 14.47
N ASN A 311 -22.07 22.25 13.75
CA ASN A 311 -22.05 21.89 12.33
C ASN A 311 -21.80 23.12 11.46
N VAL A 312 -21.26 22.93 10.24
CA VAL A 312 -21.00 24.01 9.29
C VAL A 312 -21.74 23.72 7.98
N MET A 313 -22.66 24.58 7.63
CA MET A 313 -23.50 24.47 6.43
C MET A 313 -23.12 25.60 5.46
N ALA A 314 -22.34 25.26 4.44
CA ALA A 314 -21.97 26.15 3.32
C ALA A 314 -22.89 25.85 2.13
N VAL A 315 -24.13 26.29 2.21
CA VAL A 315 -25.19 26.01 1.23
C VAL A 315 -25.56 27.32 0.55
N ALA A 316 -25.10 27.49 -0.69
CA ALA A 316 -25.41 28.70 -1.47
C ALA A 316 -26.92 28.82 -1.69
N GLY A 317 -27.46 30.01 -1.48
CA GLY A 317 -28.90 30.28 -1.54
C GLY A 317 -29.73 29.88 -0.32
N ALA A 318 -29.11 29.32 0.74
CA ALA A 318 -29.76 29.16 2.05
C ALA A 318 -29.58 30.42 2.89
N THR A 319 -30.66 30.92 3.48
CA THR A 319 -30.70 32.22 4.19
C THR A 319 -31.01 32.10 5.69
N ASP A 320 -31.62 31.01 6.12
CA ASP A 320 -32.09 30.79 7.47
C ASP A 320 -32.11 29.30 7.84
N CYS A 321 -32.49 28.99 9.08
CA CYS A 321 -32.59 27.60 9.52
C CYS A 321 -33.57 26.77 8.69
N ALA A 322 -34.69 27.31 8.28
CA ALA A 322 -35.71 26.60 7.50
C ALA A 322 -35.20 26.17 6.12
N SER A 323 -34.20 26.85 5.62
CA SER A 323 -33.49 26.47 4.37
C SER A 323 -32.69 25.18 4.49
N VAL A 324 -32.29 24.75 5.70
CA VAL A 324 -31.39 23.60 5.93
C VAL A 324 -31.95 22.59 6.93
N VAL A 325 -32.89 22.98 7.79
CA VAL A 325 -33.61 22.10 8.74
C VAL A 325 -35.07 22.13 8.44
N GLN A 326 -35.63 20.99 8.03
CA GLN A 326 -37.04 20.87 7.60
C GLN A 326 -37.84 19.95 8.52
N THR A 327 -39.09 20.33 8.82
CA THR A 327 -40.04 19.44 9.49
C THR A 327 -40.75 18.56 8.45
N LEU A 328 -40.82 17.26 8.74
CA LEU A 328 -41.36 16.24 7.83
C LEU A 328 -42.33 15.32 8.60
N SER A 329 -43.60 15.74 8.73
CA SER A 329 -44.60 15.07 9.53
C SER A 329 -44.25 14.94 11.02
N PRO A 330 -43.79 16.02 11.71
CA PRO A 330 -43.45 15.97 13.12
C PRO A 330 -44.69 15.73 13.97
N ASP A 331 -44.53 15.18 15.16
CA ASP A 331 -45.55 15.14 16.20
C ASP A 331 -45.16 16.04 17.39
N ALA A 332 -46.00 16.07 18.43
CA ALA A 332 -45.76 16.91 19.58
C ALA A 332 -44.49 16.60 20.37
N THR A 333 -43.87 15.45 20.16
CA THR A 333 -42.64 15.03 20.81
C THR A 333 -41.41 15.30 19.95
N SER A 334 -41.57 15.70 18.69
CA SER A 334 -40.46 15.98 17.78
C SER A 334 -39.70 17.23 18.21
N ALA A 335 -38.39 17.15 18.32
CA ALA A 335 -37.56 18.27 18.77
C ALA A 335 -36.17 18.32 18.07
N PHE A 336 -35.69 19.53 17.88
CA PHE A 336 -34.36 19.84 17.36
C PHE A 336 -33.73 20.98 18.18
N ALA A 337 -32.61 20.68 18.84
CA ALA A 337 -31.83 21.70 19.55
C ALA A 337 -30.45 21.84 18.93
N ASP A 338 -30.05 23.07 18.60
CA ASP A 338 -28.74 23.39 18.07
C ASP A 338 -27.91 24.24 19.03
N ALA A 339 -26.60 23.96 19.04
CA ALA A 339 -25.62 24.77 19.74
C ALA A 339 -24.36 24.99 18.90
N GLY A 340 -24.19 26.21 18.43
CA GLY A 340 -22.97 26.70 17.79
C GLY A 340 -22.76 26.30 16.35
N SER A 341 -23.76 25.84 15.61
CA SER A 341 -23.69 25.61 14.17
C SER A 341 -23.70 26.90 13.37
N LEU A 342 -23.06 26.86 12.20
CA LEU A 342 -22.95 27.99 11.27
C LEU A 342 -23.66 27.69 9.95
N LEU A 343 -24.41 28.67 9.44
CA LEU A 343 -24.95 28.70 8.08
C LEU A 343 -24.27 29.83 7.30
N ASN A 344 -23.56 29.49 6.23
CA ASN A 344 -22.83 30.44 5.38
C ASN A 344 -21.94 31.42 6.18
N GLY A 345 -21.30 30.92 7.25
CA GLY A 345 -20.40 31.68 8.12
C GLY A 345 -21.07 32.48 9.25
N ALA A 346 -22.43 32.57 9.28
CA ALA A 346 -23.20 33.20 10.38
C ALA A 346 -23.77 32.09 11.30
N PRO A 347 -24.14 32.41 12.57
CA PRO A 347 -24.88 31.48 13.41
C PRO A 347 -26.14 30.95 12.71
N LEU A 348 -26.47 29.68 12.89
CA LEU A 348 -27.62 29.03 12.22
C LEU A 348 -28.94 29.75 12.52
N GLY A 349 -29.04 30.38 13.68
CA GLY A 349 -30.28 31.08 14.13
C GLY A 349 -31.34 30.12 14.68
N ALA A 350 -32.50 30.68 15.00
CA ALA A 350 -33.62 29.93 15.54
C ALA A 350 -34.32 29.09 14.44
N CYS A 351 -34.59 27.83 14.75
CA CYS A 351 -35.34 26.94 13.88
C CYS A 351 -36.83 26.87 14.33
N ALA A 352 -37.74 26.76 13.38
CA ALA A 352 -39.17 26.64 13.66
C ALA A 352 -39.57 25.21 14.10
N VAL A 353 -38.78 24.63 15.03
CA VAL A 353 -38.97 23.30 15.62
C VAL A 353 -38.81 23.41 17.13
N PRO A 354 -39.63 22.68 17.94
CA PRO A 354 -39.39 22.64 19.38
C PRO A 354 -37.93 22.29 19.72
N SER A 355 -37.33 23.05 20.66
CA SER A 355 -35.94 22.85 21.07
C SER A 355 -35.75 22.00 22.32
N ALA A 356 -36.87 21.63 23.01
CA ALA A 356 -36.81 20.80 24.20
C ALA A 356 -36.61 19.33 23.87
N VAL A 357 -35.35 18.94 23.67
CA VAL A 357 -34.98 17.54 23.43
C VAL A 357 -35.01 16.76 24.73
N GLY A 358 -35.69 15.62 24.78
CA GLY A 358 -35.95 14.82 25.98
C GLY A 358 -34.81 13.95 26.49
N TRP A 359 -33.57 14.17 26.03
CA TRP A 359 -32.39 13.36 26.40
C TRP A 359 -31.13 14.22 26.42
N THR A 360 -30.09 13.73 27.10
CA THR A 360 -28.76 14.35 27.15
C THR A 360 -27.72 13.35 26.61
N VAL A 361 -26.64 13.85 26.02
CA VAL A 361 -25.54 13.02 25.49
C VAL A 361 -24.92 12.19 26.61
N PRO A 362 -24.96 10.83 26.57
CA PRO A 362 -24.51 9.98 27.67
C PRO A 362 -23.03 9.57 27.56
N TYR A 363 -22.27 10.13 26.64
CA TYR A 363 -20.86 9.89 26.42
C TYR A 363 -20.07 11.21 26.42
N THR A 364 -18.79 11.13 26.71
CA THR A 364 -17.91 12.30 26.65
C THR A 364 -17.67 12.71 25.21
N PHE A 365 -18.06 13.92 24.85
CA PHE A 365 -17.74 14.50 23.55
C PHE A 365 -17.18 15.93 23.74
N ARG A 366 -16.32 16.33 22.83
CA ARG A 366 -15.77 17.69 22.77
C ARG A 366 -15.89 18.20 21.34
N PRO A 367 -16.97 18.92 21.01
CA PRO A 367 -17.15 19.44 19.67
C PRO A 367 -16.05 20.46 19.37
N ARG A 368 -15.46 20.36 18.16
CA ARG A 368 -14.56 21.39 17.67
C ARG A 368 -15.31 22.69 17.49
N PRO A 369 -14.64 23.84 17.69
CA PRO A 369 -15.21 25.11 17.24
C PRO A 369 -15.62 25.02 15.76
N ALA A 370 -16.80 25.53 15.41
CA ALA A 370 -17.34 25.45 14.05
C ALA A 370 -16.37 26.01 13.00
N THR A 371 -15.57 27.02 13.32
CA THR A 371 -14.54 27.61 12.43
C THR A 371 -13.46 26.61 11.99
N LEU A 372 -13.23 25.53 12.72
CA LEU A 372 -12.25 24.49 12.41
C LEU A 372 -12.87 23.24 11.76
N VAL A 373 -14.20 23.15 11.71
CA VAL A 373 -14.90 21.95 11.24
C VAL A 373 -14.61 21.66 9.76
N ARG A 374 -14.74 22.66 8.89
CA ARG A 374 -14.49 22.50 7.46
C ARG A 374 -13.09 21.93 7.17
N VAL A 375 -12.06 22.57 7.74
CA VAL A 375 -10.67 22.15 7.51
C VAL A 375 -10.44 20.74 8.03
N ASN A 376 -10.95 20.40 9.21
CA ASN A 376 -10.79 19.09 9.79
C ASN A 376 -11.56 18.00 9.02
N ALA A 377 -12.83 18.25 8.69
CA ALA A 377 -13.66 17.28 7.97
C ALA A 377 -13.05 16.96 6.59
N LEU A 378 -12.65 17.97 5.82
CA LEU A 378 -12.02 17.77 4.51
C LEU A 378 -10.66 17.05 4.60
N ALA A 379 -9.92 17.21 5.68
CA ALA A 379 -8.63 16.54 5.89
C ALA A 379 -8.80 15.06 6.30
N GLN A 380 -9.83 14.73 7.09
CA GLN A 380 -9.95 13.45 7.79
C GLN A 380 -11.05 12.53 7.25
N ALA A 381 -12.08 13.07 6.61
CA ALA A 381 -13.21 12.29 6.11
C ALA A 381 -12.92 11.63 4.76
N GLY A 382 -13.59 10.50 4.52
CA GLY A 382 -13.57 9.77 3.27
C GLY A 382 -12.57 8.62 3.22
N ALA A 383 -12.75 7.79 2.21
CA ALA A 383 -11.88 6.67 1.90
C ALA A 383 -10.46 7.12 1.57
N GLY A 384 -9.45 6.30 1.89
CA GLY A 384 -8.03 6.59 1.66
C GLY A 384 -7.38 7.47 2.73
N LYS A 385 -8.10 7.87 3.78
CA LYS A 385 -7.56 8.72 4.88
C LYS A 385 -6.87 7.91 5.98
N ILE A 386 -7.09 6.64 6.03
CA ILE A 386 -6.40 5.69 6.91
C ILE A 386 -5.84 4.56 6.06
N SER A 387 -4.72 3.99 6.51
CA SER A 387 -4.11 2.84 5.84
C SER A 387 -4.04 1.67 6.82
N THR A 388 -4.40 0.50 6.35
CA THR A 388 -4.09 -0.77 7.03
C THR A 388 -3.12 -1.55 6.16
N SER A 389 -2.21 -2.31 6.79
CA SER A 389 -1.30 -3.14 6.00
C SER A 389 -2.11 -4.17 5.20
N ILE A 390 -1.76 -4.31 3.94
CA ILE A 390 -2.32 -5.37 3.06
C ILE A 390 -1.79 -6.75 3.51
N THR A 391 -0.70 -6.77 4.26
CA THR A 391 -0.15 -7.95 4.90
C THR A 391 -1.07 -8.42 6.04
N GLY A 392 -2.21 -8.96 5.67
CA GLY A 392 -2.90 -9.93 6.49
C GLY A 392 -2.35 -11.30 6.08
N THR A 393 -2.10 -12.17 7.03
CA THR A 393 -1.80 -13.58 6.76
C THR A 393 -3.06 -14.37 6.34
N GLY A 394 -4.20 -13.70 6.14
CA GLY A 394 -5.39 -14.23 5.50
C GLY A 394 -5.22 -14.16 3.98
N GLY A 395 -4.65 -15.18 3.38
CA GLY A 395 -4.55 -15.31 1.94
C GLY A 395 -5.92 -15.50 1.25
N ILE A 396 -5.88 -15.70 -0.04
CA ILE A 396 -7.05 -16.01 -0.86
C ILE A 396 -7.80 -17.18 -0.24
N LEU A 397 -9.04 -16.94 0.23
CA LEU A 397 -9.93 -18.03 0.62
C LEU A 397 -10.62 -18.57 -0.63
N LEU A 398 -10.45 -19.85 -0.87
CA LEU A 398 -11.18 -20.60 -1.89
C LEU A 398 -12.04 -21.67 -1.21
N ALA A 399 -13.14 -22.06 -1.87
CA ALA A 399 -13.92 -23.20 -1.39
C ALA A 399 -13.03 -24.46 -1.30
N PRO A 400 -13.12 -25.24 -0.20
CA PRO A 400 -12.34 -26.47 -0.11
C PRO A 400 -12.50 -27.35 -1.33
N GLY A 401 -11.39 -27.92 -1.81
CA GLY A 401 -11.35 -28.74 -3.02
C GLY A 401 -11.18 -27.95 -4.33
N THR A 402 -11.23 -26.63 -4.29
CA THR A 402 -10.95 -25.79 -5.49
C THR A 402 -9.50 -26.03 -5.94
N GLN A 403 -9.35 -26.36 -7.21
CA GLN A 403 -8.06 -26.41 -7.91
C GLN A 403 -8.01 -25.30 -8.98
N LEU A 404 -6.91 -24.58 -9.07
CA LEU A 404 -6.67 -23.56 -10.10
C LEU A 404 -5.32 -23.85 -10.77
N PRO A 405 -5.25 -23.89 -12.13
CA PRO A 405 -6.38 -23.82 -13.06
C PRO A 405 -7.42 -24.89 -12.76
N VAL A 406 -8.71 -24.60 -13.01
CA VAL A 406 -9.74 -25.62 -12.79
C VAL A 406 -9.48 -26.83 -13.68
N PRO A 407 -9.75 -28.07 -13.23
CA PRO A 407 -9.60 -29.26 -14.09
C PRO A 407 -10.38 -29.09 -15.39
N GLY A 408 -9.70 -29.28 -16.52
CA GLY A 408 -10.26 -29.07 -17.85
C GLY A 408 -10.23 -27.63 -18.37
N ASP A 409 -9.64 -26.67 -17.65
CA ASP A 409 -9.46 -25.30 -18.14
C ASP A 409 -8.74 -25.31 -19.50
N ALA A 410 -9.34 -24.66 -20.50
CA ALA A 410 -8.79 -24.57 -21.87
C ALA A 410 -7.99 -23.28 -22.13
N MET A 411 -7.93 -22.37 -21.15
CA MET A 411 -7.35 -21.03 -21.30
C MET A 411 -6.42 -20.65 -20.16
N ALA A 412 -5.79 -21.63 -19.49
CA ALA A 412 -4.83 -21.40 -18.43
C ALA A 412 -3.63 -20.57 -18.93
N HIS A 413 -3.07 -19.73 -18.09
CA HIS A 413 -1.87 -18.97 -18.42
C HIS A 413 -0.61 -19.85 -18.34
N THR A 414 0.41 -19.56 -19.16
CA THR A 414 1.67 -20.32 -19.16
C THR A 414 2.52 -20.12 -17.90
N ASP A 415 2.22 -19.10 -17.13
CA ASP A 415 2.89 -18.72 -15.88
C ASP A 415 1.97 -18.82 -14.64
N VAL A 416 0.83 -19.51 -14.81
CA VAL A 416 -0.16 -19.67 -13.74
C VAL A 416 0.42 -20.42 -12.54
N PRO A 417 0.28 -19.92 -11.31
CA PRO A 417 0.51 -20.71 -10.13
C PRO A 417 -0.59 -21.78 -9.98
N LEU A 418 -0.20 -23.01 -9.65
CA LEU A 418 -1.16 -24.05 -9.31
C LEU A 418 -1.66 -23.78 -7.88
N ARG A 419 -2.97 -23.88 -7.63
CA ARG A 419 -3.56 -23.64 -6.31
C ARG A 419 -4.50 -24.78 -5.92
N ILE A 420 -4.46 -25.13 -4.64
CA ILE A 420 -5.40 -26.11 -4.05
C ILE A 420 -5.91 -25.53 -2.74
N ALA A 421 -7.24 -25.51 -2.59
CA ALA A 421 -7.90 -25.09 -1.37
C ALA A 421 -8.24 -26.27 -0.44
N PHE A 422 -8.03 -26.08 0.85
CA PHE A 422 -8.24 -27.03 1.93
C PHE A 422 -9.35 -26.52 2.88
N ASP A 423 -9.78 -27.36 3.80
CA ASP A 423 -10.75 -26.99 4.85
C ASP A 423 -10.15 -25.96 5.85
N GLY A 424 -8.84 -25.98 5.99
CA GLY A 424 -8.04 -25.08 6.82
C GLY A 424 -6.62 -24.98 6.28
N PRO A 425 -5.69 -24.26 6.96
CA PRO A 425 -4.32 -24.10 6.47
C PRO A 425 -3.62 -25.46 6.32
N PRO A 426 -3.22 -25.85 5.09
CA PRO A 426 -2.44 -27.08 4.90
C PRO A 426 -1.00 -26.88 5.40
N ARG A 427 -0.30 -28.00 5.60
CA ARG A 427 1.14 -27.98 5.89
C ARG A 427 1.91 -28.54 4.72
N VAL A 428 3.05 -27.96 4.42
CA VAL A 428 4.01 -28.48 3.46
C VAL A 428 4.71 -29.68 4.11
N GLY A 429 4.72 -30.81 3.42
CA GLY A 429 5.40 -32.01 3.87
C GLY A 429 6.92 -31.96 3.71
N SER A 430 7.57 -33.07 3.94
CA SER A 430 9.03 -33.21 3.90
C SER A 430 9.57 -34.07 2.76
N SER A 431 8.68 -34.65 1.94
CA SER A 431 9.06 -35.55 0.83
C SER A 431 7.98 -35.67 -0.23
N GLY A 432 8.36 -36.10 -1.41
CA GLY A 432 7.47 -36.31 -2.54
C GLY A 432 7.67 -35.29 -3.66
N PHE A 433 6.93 -35.49 -4.73
CA PHE A 433 7.07 -34.72 -5.96
C PHE A 433 5.75 -34.07 -6.38
N ILE A 434 5.87 -32.89 -6.95
CA ILE A 434 4.83 -32.28 -7.78
C ILE A 434 5.33 -32.38 -9.23
N THR A 435 4.59 -33.06 -10.09
CA THR A 435 4.99 -33.34 -11.47
C THR A 435 3.98 -32.74 -12.43
N VAL A 436 4.47 -32.02 -13.44
CA VAL A 436 3.68 -31.54 -14.55
C VAL A 436 4.21 -32.18 -15.83
N ALA A 437 3.34 -32.81 -16.56
CA ALA A 437 3.67 -33.50 -17.80
C ALA A 437 2.77 -33.02 -18.96
N ARG A 438 3.31 -33.01 -20.17
CA ARG A 438 2.56 -32.72 -21.39
C ARG A 438 1.58 -33.86 -21.65
N ALA A 439 0.30 -33.57 -21.85
CA ALA A 439 -0.74 -34.57 -21.95
C ALA A 439 -0.63 -35.45 -23.21
N SER A 440 -0.06 -34.93 -24.33
CA SER A 440 0.02 -35.62 -25.61
C SER A 440 1.00 -36.79 -25.63
N ASP A 441 2.07 -36.73 -24.85
CA ASP A 441 3.17 -37.71 -24.90
C ASP A 441 3.73 -38.09 -23.50
N GLY A 442 3.17 -37.55 -22.43
CA GLY A 442 3.61 -37.84 -21.08
C GLY A 442 4.97 -37.26 -20.68
N VAL A 443 5.59 -36.43 -21.54
CA VAL A 443 6.89 -35.84 -21.24
C VAL A 443 6.78 -34.90 -20.03
N VAL A 444 7.55 -35.21 -19.00
CA VAL A 444 7.64 -34.37 -17.78
C VAL A 444 8.32 -33.05 -18.12
N VAL A 445 7.59 -31.94 -17.97
CA VAL A 445 8.09 -30.58 -18.24
C VAL A 445 8.61 -29.92 -16.98
N ASP A 446 8.03 -30.24 -15.82
CA ASP A 446 8.55 -29.81 -14.52
C ASP A 446 8.30 -30.86 -13.45
N ARG A 447 9.26 -31.02 -12.54
CA ARG A 447 9.15 -31.93 -11.38
C ARG A 447 9.81 -31.27 -10.18
N LEU A 448 9.00 -30.83 -9.22
CA LEU A 448 9.42 -30.22 -7.99
C LEU A 448 9.61 -31.27 -6.90
N ASP A 449 10.83 -31.40 -6.39
CA ASP A 449 11.16 -32.26 -5.25
C ASP A 449 11.12 -31.42 -3.98
N ILE A 450 10.24 -31.75 -3.03
CA ILE A 450 10.09 -31.03 -1.77
C ILE A 450 10.99 -31.58 -0.65
N SER A 451 11.77 -32.63 -0.90
CA SER A 451 12.71 -33.20 0.07
C SER A 451 13.99 -32.39 0.23
N THR A 452 14.21 -31.34 -0.58
CA THR A 452 15.41 -30.51 -0.51
C THR A 452 15.54 -29.86 0.87
N ALA A 453 16.61 -30.16 1.55
CA ALA A 453 16.89 -29.61 2.88
C ALA A 453 17.10 -28.09 2.84
N PRO A 454 16.62 -27.35 3.84
CA PRO A 454 16.88 -25.92 3.96
C PRO A 454 18.35 -25.67 4.24
N SER A 455 18.83 -24.45 3.93
CA SER A 455 20.14 -23.99 4.40
C SER A 455 20.13 -23.76 5.92
N ALA A 456 21.31 -23.62 6.51
CA ALA A 456 21.43 -23.35 7.95
C ALA A 456 20.64 -22.08 8.33
N GLY A 457 19.78 -22.17 9.32
CA GLY A 457 18.89 -21.09 9.74
C GLY A 457 17.54 -21.02 9.05
N GLU A 458 17.29 -21.80 8.00
CA GLU A 458 16.00 -21.90 7.31
C GLU A 458 15.15 -22.99 7.94
N THR A 459 13.86 -22.71 8.15
CA THR A 459 12.95 -23.67 8.80
C THR A 459 12.03 -24.42 7.82
N GLN A 460 11.94 -23.95 6.57
CA GLN A 460 11.08 -24.52 5.55
C GLN A 460 11.88 -25.46 4.63
N SER A 461 11.45 -26.72 4.52
CA SER A 461 12.16 -27.75 3.78
C SER A 461 12.04 -27.64 2.25
N ALA A 462 10.87 -27.31 1.72
CA ALA A 462 10.64 -27.33 0.27
C ALA A 462 11.29 -26.12 -0.44
N ILE A 463 12.54 -26.27 -0.85
CA ILE A 463 13.30 -25.25 -1.55
C ILE A 463 13.81 -25.83 -2.86
N THR A 464 13.72 -25.05 -3.95
CA THR A 464 14.28 -25.43 -5.26
C THR A 464 14.83 -24.19 -5.96
N ARG A 465 15.52 -24.37 -7.07
CA ARG A 465 16.02 -23.26 -7.89
C ARG A 465 15.39 -23.29 -9.28
N THR A 466 15.25 -22.11 -9.87
CA THR A 466 14.81 -21.94 -11.25
C THR A 466 15.78 -21.07 -12.02
N ASN A 467 15.88 -21.30 -13.34
CA ASN A 467 16.54 -20.37 -14.23
C ASN A 467 15.55 -19.25 -14.60
N MET A 468 15.91 -18.03 -14.29
CA MET A 468 15.14 -16.83 -14.63
C MET A 468 15.48 -16.30 -16.02
N GLU A 469 16.54 -16.80 -16.65
CA GLU A 469 16.78 -16.57 -18.06
C GLU A 469 15.96 -17.53 -18.92
N ILE A 470 15.71 -17.11 -20.13
CA ILE A 470 15.01 -17.95 -21.09
C ILE A 470 16.01 -18.88 -21.74
N ASP A 471 15.95 -20.17 -21.40
CA ASP A 471 16.71 -21.19 -22.09
C ASP A 471 16.33 -21.21 -23.58
N GLY A 472 17.34 -21.32 -24.44
CA GLY A 472 17.12 -21.52 -25.86
C GLY A 472 16.70 -20.28 -26.65
N LEU A 473 16.93 -19.08 -26.17
CA LEU A 473 16.84 -17.86 -26.99
C LEU A 473 17.81 -17.95 -28.21
N GLY A 474 18.68 -18.94 -28.26
CA GLY A 474 19.68 -19.03 -29.29
C GLY A 474 20.61 -17.82 -29.31
N LEU A 475 20.69 -17.13 -28.18
CA LEU A 475 21.40 -15.88 -28.07
C LEU A 475 22.91 -16.05 -28.14
N GLY A 476 23.51 -17.10 -28.64
CA GLY A 476 24.95 -17.26 -28.78
C GLY A 476 25.73 -16.13 -28.03
N ALA A 477 26.99 -16.13 -28.05
CA ALA A 477 27.77 -15.10 -27.32
C ALA A 477 27.25 -13.68 -27.60
N MET A 478 26.54 -13.09 -26.60
CA MET A 478 26.26 -11.65 -26.64
C MET A 478 27.59 -10.90 -26.60
N PRO A 479 27.73 -9.74 -27.28
CA PRO A 479 28.97 -8.99 -27.35
C PRO A 479 29.60 -8.70 -25.99
N GLU A 480 28.83 -8.71 -24.94
CA GLU A 480 29.25 -8.38 -23.57
C GLU A 480 29.63 -9.62 -22.75
N ASN A 481 29.77 -10.78 -23.36
CA ASN A 481 30.16 -12.04 -22.71
C ASN A 481 29.20 -12.49 -21.59
N LEU A 482 27.91 -12.18 -21.75
CA LEU A 482 26.88 -12.36 -20.73
C LEU A 482 26.02 -13.60 -20.96
N SER A 483 26.58 -14.67 -21.44
CA SER A 483 25.89 -15.98 -21.57
C SER A 483 25.70 -16.68 -20.23
N LEU A 484 25.43 -15.91 -19.15
CA LEU A 484 25.30 -16.46 -17.82
C LEU A 484 23.84 -16.71 -17.48
N ALA A 485 23.47 -17.94 -17.31
CA ALA A 485 22.20 -18.31 -16.74
C ALA A 485 22.02 -17.69 -15.34
N ARG A 486 20.87 -17.13 -15.07
CA ARG A 486 20.53 -16.55 -13.77
C ARG A 486 19.66 -17.51 -13.00
N TRP A 487 20.24 -18.22 -12.08
CA TRP A 487 19.53 -19.14 -11.18
C TRP A 487 19.22 -18.45 -9.86
N VAL A 488 17.99 -18.59 -9.37
CA VAL A 488 17.56 -18.15 -8.05
C VAL A 488 16.92 -19.30 -7.28
N TRP A 489 17.16 -19.33 -5.99
CA TRP A 489 16.46 -20.20 -5.07
C TRP A 489 15.10 -19.61 -4.74
N TYR A 490 14.07 -20.43 -4.64
CA TYR A 490 12.75 -20.01 -4.22
C TYR A 490 12.02 -21.17 -3.52
N ARG A 491 11.00 -20.81 -2.77
CA ARG A 491 10.10 -21.77 -2.15
C ARG A 491 8.93 -22.02 -3.09
N PRO A 492 8.80 -23.23 -3.68
CA PRO A 492 7.79 -23.51 -4.67
C PRO A 492 6.37 -23.55 -4.09
N ILE A 493 6.22 -23.86 -2.80
CA ILE A 493 4.92 -23.94 -2.14
C ILE A 493 4.81 -22.83 -1.09
N GLN A 494 3.74 -22.04 -1.22
CA GLN A 494 3.36 -21.00 -0.26
C GLN A 494 1.96 -21.31 0.24
N VAL A 495 1.77 -21.27 1.57
CA VAL A 495 0.48 -21.49 2.21
C VAL A 495 -0.04 -20.17 2.72
N GLU A 496 -1.22 -19.79 2.27
CA GLU A 496 -1.93 -18.59 2.71
C GLU A 496 -3.37 -18.95 3.01
N ALA A 497 -3.82 -18.67 4.22
CA ALA A 497 -5.12 -19.11 4.72
C ALA A 497 -5.33 -20.61 4.48
N ASN A 498 -6.33 -20.99 3.69
CA ASN A 498 -6.63 -22.39 3.39
C ASN A 498 -6.08 -22.84 2.02
N VAL A 499 -5.25 -22.03 1.36
CA VAL A 499 -4.77 -22.31 -0.01
C VAL A 499 -3.27 -22.60 -0.02
N ALA A 500 -2.89 -23.70 -0.64
CA ALA A 500 -1.53 -23.96 -1.07
C ALA A 500 -1.34 -23.44 -2.51
N THR A 501 -0.44 -22.49 -2.70
CA THR A 501 -0.03 -21.95 -4.01
C THR A 501 1.31 -22.58 -4.39
N ILE A 502 1.34 -23.27 -5.51
CA ILE A 502 2.50 -23.98 -6.04
C ILE A 502 3.00 -23.24 -7.29
N ARG A 503 4.24 -22.80 -7.25
CA ARG A 503 4.90 -22.11 -8.37
C ARG A 503 5.84 -23.05 -9.10
N LEU A 504 5.56 -23.25 -10.38
CA LEU A 504 6.44 -24.00 -11.26
C LEU A 504 7.73 -23.23 -11.54
N ARG A 505 8.76 -23.92 -12.01
CA ARG A 505 9.96 -23.26 -12.52
C ARG A 505 9.63 -22.42 -13.74
N SER A 506 10.38 -21.34 -13.92
CA SER A 506 10.16 -20.38 -15.01
C SER A 506 10.22 -21.05 -16.40
N ASN A 507 9.35 -20.63 -17.30
CA ASN A 507 9.29 -21.04 -18.71
C ASN A 507 9.06 -22.56 -18.96
N LYS A 508 8.36 -23.25 -18.08
CA LYS A 508 8.09 -24.69 -18.23
C LYS A 508 6.90 -25.00 -19.11
N LEU A 509 5.90 -24.12 -19.15
CA LEU A 509 4.70 -24.33 -19.94
C LEU A 509 4.78 -23.57 -21.27
N ALA A 510 4.44 -24.24 -22.34
CA ALA A 510 4.30 -23.67 -23.69
C ALA A 510 2.84 -23.22 -23.93
N HIS A 511 2.62 -22.28 -24.83
CA HIS A 511 1.29 -21.83 -25.21
C HIS A 511 0.54 -22.90 -26.02
N GLY A 512 -0.79 -22.96 -25.95
CA GLY A 512 -1.64 -23.86 -26.72
C GLY A 512 -1.41 -25.34 -26.44
N THR A 513 -0.93 -25.69 -25.24
CA THR A 513 -0.47 -27.03 -24.90
C THR A 513 -1.23 -27.57 -23.70
N ALA A 514 -1.67 -28.83 -23.78
CA ALA A 514 -2.35 -29.51 -22.69
C ALA A 514 -1.36 -30.18 -21.73
N TYR A 515 -1.62 -30.02 -20.43
CA TYR A 515 -0.81 -30.55 -19.33
C TYR A 515 -1.64 -31.36 -18.33
N THR A 516 -0.97 -32.29 -17.64
CA THR A 516 -1.50 -33.01 -16.48
C THR A 516 -0.62 -32.73 -15.27
N VAL A 517 -1.25 -32.67 -14.09
CA VAL A 517 -0.58 -32.43 -12.82
C VAL A 517 -0.77 -33.65 -11.92
N THR A 518 0.29 -34.09 -11.26
CA THR A 518 0.24 -35.06 -10.17
C THR A 518 0.96 -34.52 -8.96
N ILE A 519 0.47 -34.88 -7.77
CA ILE A 519 1.07 -34.54 -6.48
C ILE A 519 1.12 -35.78 -5.64
N ASP A 520 2.32 -36.18 -5.21
CA ASP A 520 2.49 -37.36 -4.37
C ASP A 520 1.82 -37.19 -3.00
N PRO A 521 1.31 -38.26 -2.39
CA PRO A 521 0.86 -38.24 -1.00
C PRO A 521 1.96 -37.73 -0.06
N GLY A 522 1.60 -36.85 0.89
CA GLY A 522 2.54 -36.32 1.85
C GLY A 522 3.28 -35.03 1.40
N VAL A 523 3.17 -34.60 0.14
CA VAL A 523 3.66 -33.27 -0.32
C VAL A 523 2.94 -32.13 0.41
N LEU A 524 1.64 -32.26 0.57
CA LEU A 524 0.78 -31.39 1.36
C LEU A 524 -0.04 -32.26 2.33
N THR A 525 -0.22 -31.76 3.54
CA THR A 525 -1.07 -32.42 4.56
C THR A 525 -2.15 -31.47 5.04
N GLY A 526 -3.36 -32.00 5.22
CA GLY A 526 -4.56 -31.27 5.59
C GLY A 526 -5.79 -32.07 5.16
N SER A 527 -6.98 -31.48 5.27
CA SER A 527 -8.22 -32.09 4.79
C SER A 527 -8.86 -31.24 3.69
N VAL A 528 -9.55 -31.92 2.80
CA VAL A 528 -10.35 -31.36 1.72
C VAL A 528 -11.73 -31.97 1.77
N ASN A 529 -12.77 -31.14 1.96
CA ASN A 529 -14.17 -31.59 2.13
C ASN A 529 -14.31 -32.66 3.22
N GLY A 530 -13.62 -32.49 4.35
CA GLY A 530 -13.65 -33.38 5.50
C GLY A 530 -12.78 -34.66 5.39
N ALA A 531 -12.19 -34.95 4.23
CA ALA A 531 -11.31 -36.06 4.01
C ALA A 531 -9.82 -35.69 4.04
N PRO A 532 -8.91 -36.51 4.56
CA PRO A 532 -7.47 -36.29 4.48
C PRO A 532 -7.01 -36.15 3.02
N PHE A 533 -6.16 -35.15 2.73
CA PHE A 533 -5.61 -34.98 1.38
C PHE A 533 -4.58 -36.07 1.07
N SER A 534 -4.84 -36.85 0.03
CA SER A 534 -4.02 -37.99 -0.39
C SER A 534 -3.17 -37.73 -1.63
N GLY A 535 -2.98 -36.44 -1.99
CA GLY A 535 -2.29 -36.06 -3.22
C GLY A 535 -3.24 -35.86 -4.39
N VAL A 536 -2.69 -35.76 -5.60
CA VAL A 536 -3.43 -35.63 -6.88
C VAL A 536 -3.01 -36.76 -7.80
N ALA A 537 -3.95 -37.64 -8.08
CA ALA A 537 -3.71 -38.80 -8.92
C ALA A 537 -3.55 -38.43 -10.41
N ALA A 538 -2.90 -39.29 -11.17
CA ALA A 538 -2.75 -39.12 -12.62
C ALA A 538 -4.13 -39.02 -13.31
N GLY A 539 -4.28 -38.01 -14.19
CA GLY A 539 -5.51 -37.79 -14.95
C GLY A 539 -6.60 -37.02 -14.22
N SER A 540 -6.49 -36.78 -12.89
CA SER A 540 -7.50 -36.04 -12.12
C SER A 540 -7.39 -34.52 -12.23
N TRP A 541 -6.25 -34.01 -12.65
CA TRP A 541 -6.03 -32.56 -12.86
C TRP A 541 -5.31 -32.32 -14.18
N SER A 542 -6.02 -31.75 -15.13
CA SER A 542 -5.48 -31.35 -16.44
C SER A 542 -5.95 -29.95 -16.83
N PHE A 543 -5.18 -29.27 -17.65
CA PHE A 543 -5.55 -27.98 -18.23
C PHE A 543 -4.82 -27.76 -19.56
N THR A 544 -5.34 -26.86 -20.40
CA THR A 544 -4.67 -26.43 -21.64
C THR A 544 -4.32 -24.95 -21.53
N THR A 545 -3.10 -24.63 -21.90
CA THR A 545 -2.65 -23.24 -21.87
C THR A 545 -3.23 -22.45 -23.06
N ARG A 546 -3.48 -21.16 -22.82
CA ARG A 546 -4.00 -20.24 -23.82
C ARG A 546 -3.06 -20.06 -25.01
N PRO A 547 -3.57 -19.55 -26.15
CA PRO A 547 -2.73 -19.12 -27.28
C PRO A 547 -1.70 -18.06 -26.85
N ALA A 548 -0.64 -17.93 -27.65
CA ALA A 548 0.38 -16.92 -27.43
C ALA A 548 -0.20 -15.50 -27.54
N PRO A 549 0.33 -14.52 -26.78
CA PRO A 549 -0.03 -13.12 -26.95
C PRO A 549 0.10 -12.63 -28.39
N ALA A 550 -0.85 -11.84 -28.84
CA ALA A 550 -0.85 -11.31 -30.22
C ALA A 550 0.26 -10.27 -30.46
N SER A 551 0.68 -9.57 -29.42
CA SER A 551 1.73 -8.55 -29.52
C SER A 551 2.90 -8.86 -28.59
N PRO A 552 4.15 -8.74 -29.07
CA PRO A 552 5.32 -8.82 -28.19
C PRO A 552 5.65 -7.48 -27.50
N THR A 553 5.01 -6.38 -27.88
CA THR A 553 5.35 -5.02 -27.43
C THR A 553 4.30 -4.37 -26.52
N ALA A 554 3.12 -4.99 -26.38
CA ALA A 554 2.05 -4.49 -25.53
C ALA A 554 1.42 -5.69 -24.81
N LEU A 555 1.66 -5.79 -23.51
CA LEU A 555 1.24 -6.92 -22.67
C LEU A 555 0.49 -6.44 -21.44
N VAL A 556 -0.42 -7.27 -20.97
CA VAL A 556 -1.17 -7.08 -19.72
C VAL A 556 -0.85 -8.22 -18.76
N VAL A 557 -0.53 -7.85 -17.52
CA VAL A 557 -0.31 -8.78 -16.40
C VAL A 557 -1.39 -8.55 -15.37
N ASP A 558 -2.05 -9.65 -14.93
CA ASP A 558 -3.09 -9.60 -13.93
C ASP A 558 -3.10 -10.93 -13.16
N ASP A 559 -2.97 -10.88 -11.83
CA ASP A 559 -2.85 -12.08 -11.01
C ASP A 559 -4.15 -12.89 -10.89
N ASP A 560 -5.30 -12.31 -11.27
CA ASP A 560 -6.62 -12.95 -11.22
C ASP A 560 -7.49 -12.71 -12.47
N GLY A 561 -7.23 -11.69 -13.29
CA GLY A 561 -8.02 -11.32 -14.48
C GLY A 561 -8.00 -12.35 -15.61
N SER A 562 -9.16 -12.70 -16.15
CA SER A 562 -9.29 -13.74 -17.19
C SER A 562 -8.75 -13.32 -18.56
N THR A 563 -8.65 -12.02 -18.86
CA THR A 563 -8.27 -11.47 -20.17
C THR A 563 -6.80 -11.08 -20.29
N ALA A 564 -6.04 -11.08 -19.20
CA ALA A 564 -4.62 -10.75 -19.20
C ALA A 564 -3.79 -11.73 -20.05
N ASP A 565 -2.62 -11.28 -20.50
CA ASP A 565 -1.67 -12.13 -21.23
C ASP A 565 -0.93 -13.07 -20.27
N PHE A 566 -0.57 -12.56 -19.08
CA PHE A 566 0.21 -13.26 -18.06
C PHE A 566 -0.36 -13.04 -16.65
N ARG A 567 -0.05 -13.97 -15.74
CA ARG A 567 -0.36 -13.94 -14.32
C ARG A 567 0.74 -13.29 -13.47
N THR A 568 1.94 -13.23 -14.02
CA THR A 568 3.14 -12.78 -13.31
C THR A 568 3.89 -11.76 -14.15
N LEU A 569 4.57 -10.83 -13.48
CA LEU A 569 5.47 -9.92 -14.17
C LEU A 569 6.59 -10.70 -14.88
N GLN A 570 7.15 -11.76 -14.24
CA GLN A 570 8.20 -12.57 -14.85
C GLN A 570 7.73 -13.28 -16.13
N GLY A 571 6.48 -13.73 -16.19
CA GLY A 571 5.90 -14.30 -17.41
C GLY A 571 5.93 -13.31 -18.58
N ALA A 572 5.50 -12.08 -18.34
CA ALA A 572 5.55 -11.01 -19.34
C ALA A 572 6.99 -10.62 -19.70
N LEU A 573 7.89 -10.51 -18.72
CA LEU A 573 9.30 -10.22 -18.97
C LEU A 573 9.97 -11.32 -19.79
N ASN A 574 9.68 -12.58 -19.52
CA ASN A 574 10.17 -13.70 -20.31
C ASN A 574 9.73 -13.60 -21.79
N TRP A 575 8.47 -13.19 -22.00
CA TRP A 575 7.94 -12.99 -23.35
C TRP A 575 8.64 -11.85 -24.07
N VAL A 576 8.80 -10.70 -23.42
CA VAL A 576 9.51 -9.54 -24.01
C VAL A 576 10.98 -9.87 -24.26
N MET A 577 11.66 -10.52 -23.31
CA MET A 577 13.06 -10.95 -23.51
C MET A 577 13.20 -11.91 -24.69
N ARG A 578 12.26 -12.84 -24.86
CA ARG A 578 12.30 -13.80 -25.99
C ARG A 578 12.13 -13.13 -27.35
N HIS A 579 11.26 -12.11 -27.43
CA HIS A 579 10.86 -11.54 -28.71
C HIS A 579 11.56 -10.22 -29.02
N CYS A 580 12.00 -9.45 -28.02
CA CYS A 580 12.46 -8.08 -28.17
C CYS A 580 13.87 -7.83 -27.59
N THR A 581 14.70 -8.85 -27.46
CA THR A 581 16.09 -8.66 -27.02
C THR A 581 16.87 -7.78 -28.00
N ARG A 582 17.65 -6.85 -27.45
CA ARG A 582 18.53 -5.95 -28.20
C ARG A 582 19.45 -6.69 -29.17
N GLY A 583 19.50 -6.22 -30.42
CA GLY A 583 20.37 -6.77 -31.47
C GLY A 583 19.98 -8.15 -32.01
N ARG A 584 18.85 -8.71 -31.54
CA ARG A 584 18.40 -10.04 -31.97
C ARG A 584 17.04 -10.04 -32.66
N SER A 585 16.16 -9.18 -32.28
CA SER A 585 14.84 -9.06 -32.88
C SER A 585 14.82 -7.91 -33.89
N PRO A 586 14.60 -8.20 -35.18
CA PRO A 586 14.49 -7.13 -36.19
C PRO A 586 13.20 -6.32 -36.04
N THR A 587 12.19 -6.85 -35.33
CA THR A 587 10.86 -6.22 -35.22
C THR A 587 10.74 -5.33 -34.01
N CYS A 588 11.25 -5.73 -32.84
CA CYS A 588 11.08 -4.96 -31.60
C CYS A 588 12.33 -4.88 -30.72
N GLY A 589 13.48 -5.40 -31.17
CA GLY A 589 14.75 -5.33 -30.43
C GLY A 589 15.42 -3.94 -30.46
N ALA A 590 15.02 -3.06 -31.39
CA ALA A 590 15.60 -1.72 -31.48
C ALA A 590 15.11 -0.81 -30.34
N VAL A 591 15.97 0.09 -29.91
CA VAL A 591 15.69 1.11 -28.88
C VAL A 591 14.57 2.08 -29.29
N THR A 592 14.37 2.28 -30.59
CA THR A 592 13.32 3.13 -31.14
C THR A 592 11.91 2.53 -31.06
N VAL A 593 11.79 1.22 -30.81
CA VAL A 593 10.51 0.54 -30.69
C VAL A 593 10.08 0.50 -29.21
N PRO A 594 9.04 1.24 -28.82
CA PRO A 594 8.55 1.24 -27.45
C PRO A 594 7.87 -0.10 -27.12
N LYS A 595 8.09 -0.58 -25.92
CA LYS A 595 7.46 -1.78 -25.35
C LYS A 595 6.77 -1.39 -24.06
N ARG A 596 5.62 -2.02 -23.78
CA ARG A 596 4.84 -1.74 -22.58
C ARG A 596 4.30 -3.02 -21.95
N ILE A 597 4.47 -3.13 -20.66
CA ILE A 597 3.78 -4.08 -19.80
C ILE A 597 2.89 -3.26 -18.85
N THR A 598 1.59 -3.50 -18.90
CA THR A 598 0.62 -2.93 -17.95
C THR A 598 0.36 -4.00 -16.90
N VAL A 599 0.53 -3.64 -15.63
CA VAL A 599 0.30 -4.53 -14.49
C VAL A 599 -0.94 -4.05 -13.77
N MET A 600 -1.96 -4.89 -13.71
CA MET A 600 -3.23 -4.59 -13.04
C MET A 600 -3.07 -4.68 -11.52
N ASN A 601 -4.03 -4.09 -10.79
CA ASN A 601 -4.01 -4.16 -9.33
C ASN A 601 -4.00 -5.62 -8.86
N GLY A 602 -3.09 -5.94 -7.95
CA GLY A 602 -2.86 -7.31 -7.50
C GLY A 602 -1.64 -7.47 -6.60
N SER A 603 -1.42 -8.69 -6.10
CA SER A 603 -0.28 -9.03 -5.26
C SER A 603 0.59 -10.10 -5.94
N TYR A 604 1.63 -9.66 -6.55
CA TYR A 604 2.55 -10.47 -7.34
C TYR A 604 3.71 -10.95 -6.45
N ARG A 605 3.57 -12.15 -5.89
CA ARG A 605 4.57 -12.72 -4.97
C ARG A 605 5.66 -13.45 -5.75
N GLU A 606 6.59 -12.72 -6.30
CA GLU A 606 7.60 -13.25 -7.21
C GLU A 606 8.92 -12.50 -7.13
N TYR A 607 9.96 -13.10 -7.69
CA TYR A 607 11.21 -12.45 -8.11
C TYR A 607 11.14 -12.25 -9.61
N ALA A 608 11.68 -11.15 -10.10
CA ALA A 608 11.66 -10.79 -11.50
C ALA A 608 13.07 -10.45 -12.02
N VAL A 609 13.38 -10.89 -13.23
CA VAL A 609 14.65 -10.61 -13.92
C VAL A 609 14.37 -10.08 -15.31
N LEU A 610 14.95 -8.94 -15.62
CA LEU A 610 14.92 -8.32 -16.95
C LEU A 610 16.33 -8.15 -17.48
N ARG A 611 16.61 -8.56 -18.72
CA ARG A 611 17.93 -8.44 -19.35
C ARG A 611 17.82 -8.06 -20.83
N TRP A 612 18.74 -7.19 -21.28
CA TRP A 612 18.95 -6.83 -22.68
C TRP A 612 17.71 -6.33 -23.43
N VAL A 613 16.78 -5.72 -22.75
CA VAL A 613 15.60 -5.10 -23.36
C VAL A 613 15.73 -3.59 -23.24
N GLU A 614 15.49 -2.89 -24.32
CA GLU A 614 15.55 -1.44 -24.40
C GLU A 614 14.17 -0.83 -24.60
N ASN A 615 13.96 0.41 -24.13
CA ASN A 615 12.72 1.18 -24.27
C ASN A 615 11.49 0.39 -23.82
N LEU A 616 11.54 -0.10 -22.58
CA LEU A 616 10.44 -0.83 -21.94
C LEU A 616 9.83 0.03 -20.81
N THR A 617 8.51 0.21 -20.88
CA THR A 617 7.72 0.76 -19.77
C THR A 617 7.00 -0.38 -19.05
N ILE A 618 7.22 -0.50 -17.74
CA ILE A 618 6.41 -1.33 -16.84
C ILE A 618 5.56 -0.36 -16.03
N ARG A 619 4.24 -0.42 -16.20
CA ARG A 619 3.31 0.50 -15.54
C ARG A 619 2.24 -0.24 -14.77
N GLY A 620 2.13 0.06 -13.48
CA GLY A 620 1.03 -0.39 -12.64
C GLY A 620 -0.25 0.42 -12.89
N GLU A 621 -1.39 -0.22 -12.73
CA GLU A 621 -2.70 0.44 -12.76
C GLU A 621 -2.80 1.48 -11.64
N SER A 622 -2.33 1.15 -10.43
CA SER A 622 -2.22 2.10 -9.34
C SER A 622 -1.01 1.80 -8.45
N ARG A 623 -0.42 2.85 -7.87
CA ARG A 623 0.81 2.79 -7.07
C ARG A 623 0.73 1.83 -5.89
N ASP A 624 -0.38 1.87 -5.17
CA ASP A 624 -0.56 1.07 -3.95
C ASP A 624 -1.36 -0.22 -4.21
N GLY A 625 -2.12 -0.28 -5.31
CA GLY A 625 -2.88 -1.45 -5.72
C GLY A 625 -2.02 -2.53 -6.36
N VAL A 626 -0.94 -2.16 -7.05
CA VAL A 626 0.01 -3.11 -7.63
C VAL A 626 1.18 -3.30 -6.67
N ARG A 627 1.32 -4.50 -6.09
CA ARG A 627 2.43 -4.84 -5.19
C ARG A 627 3.18 -6.05 -5.70
N ILE A 628 4.48 -5.88 -5.95
CA ILE A 628 5.36 -6.94 -6.48
C ILE A 628 6.45 -7.21 -5.46
N GLY A 629 6.57 -8.44 -4.98
CA GLY A 629 7.63 -8.80 -4.06
C GLY A 629 7.46 -10.12 -3.34
N LEU A 630 8.60 -10.66 -2.91
CA LEU A 630 8.72 -11.88 -2.12
C LEU A 630 9.98 -11.77 -1.26
N PRO A 631 10.01 -12.28 0.00
CA PRO A 631 11.22 -12.21 0.82
C PRO A 631 12.43 -12.80 0.12
N ASN A 632 13.47 -11.99 -0.04
CA ASN A 632 14.74 -12.38 -0.68
C ASN A 632 15.89 -11.66 0.02
N TYR A 633 17.02 -12.33 0.24
CA TYR A 633 18.14 -11.75 0.98
C TYR A 633 19.44 -12.53 0.72
N GLU A 634 20.59 -11.95 1.11
CA GLU A 634 21.91 -12.46 0.77
C GLU A 634 22.14 -13.90 1.26
N SER A 635 21.76 -14.25 2.49
CA SER A 635 21.93 -15.63 2.99
C SER A 635 21.08 -16.64 2.22
N PHE A 636 19.97 -16.22 1.61
CA PHE A 636 19.11 -17.09 0.81
C PHE A 636 19.53 -17.16 -0.66
N ASN A 637 19.80 -16.01 -1.27
CA ASN A 637 20.22 -15.87 -2.67
C ASN A 637 21.49 -15.00 -2.77
N PRO A 638 22.67 -15.54 -2.44
CA PRO A 638 23.92 -14.76 -2.46
C PRO A 638 24.17 -14.15 -3.83
N GLY A 639 24.65 -12.93 -3.84
CA GLY A 639 24.96 -12.27 -5.10
C GLY A 639 25.14 -10.77 -5.02
N SER A 640 25.96 -10.30 -4.10
CA SER A 640 26.32 -8.87 -3.99
C SER A 640 27.27 -8.35 -5.07
N GLY A 641 27.44 -9.06 -6.18
CA GLY A 641 28.34 -8.67 -7.27
C GLY A 641 29.79 -9.04 -7.05
N GLY A 642 30.11 -9.83 -6.04
CA GLY A 642 31.45 -10.37 -5.85
C GLY A 642 31.84 -11.38 -6.94
N THR A 643 33.09 -11.38 -7.33
CA THR A 643 33.73 -12.42 -8.14
C THR A 643 33.91 -13.71 -7.36
N SER A 644 33.14 -14.00 -6.34
CA SER A 644 33.33 -15.16 -5.50
C SER A 644 33.33 -16.40 -6.38
N ALA A 645 34.46 -17.04 -6.36
CA ALA A 645 34.81 -18.07 -7.29
C ALA A 645 34.13 -19.42 -7.04
N SER A 646 33.33 -19.55 -6.02
CA SER A 646 32.69 -20.83 -5.72
C SER A 646 31.28 -20.83 -6.30
N PRO A 647 31.12 -21.56 -7.42
CA PRO A 647 29.77 -21.78 -7.95
C PRO A 647 29.04 -22.69 -6.98
N GLY A 648 27.89 -22.22 -6.52
CA GLY A 648 27.14 -22.94 -5.53
C GLY A 648 26.58 -24.25 -5.98
N THR A 649 26.99 -25.27 -5.29
CA THR A 649 26.28 -26.53 -5.22
C THR A 649 25.37 -26.58 -4.00
N THR A 650 25.46 -25.59 -3.11
CA THR A 650 24.71 -25.48 -1.84
C THR A 650 23.74 -24.32 -1.89
N LEU A 651 22.73 -24.32 -1.01
CA LEU A 651 21.74 -23.25 -0.88
C LEU A 651 22.41 -21.88 -0.55
N THR A 652 23.50 -21.89 0.21
CA THR A 652 24.26 -20.70 0.59
C THR A 652 24.93 -19.99 -0.59
N THR A 653 25.05 -20.66 -1.71
CA THR A 653 25.68 -20.13 -2.94
C THR A 653 24.64 -20.01 -4.07
N GLY A 654 23.35 -20.01 -3.72
CA GLY A 654 22.24 -19.94 -4.67
C GLY A 654 22.41 -18.89 -5.76
N GLY A 655 21.73 -19.04 -6.84
CA GLY A 655 21.83 -18.13 -7.98
C GLY A 655 23.05 -18.28 -8.89
N ARG A 656 24.00 -19.12 -8.55
CA ARG A 656 25.24 -19.32 -9.32
C ARG A 656 25.29 -20.66 -10.01
N VAL A 657 25.76 -20.67 -11.25
CA VAL A 657 26.03 -21.88 -12.02
C VAL A 657 27.52 -22.20 -11.91
N PRO A 658 27.90 -23.48 -11.66
CA PRO A 658 29.29 -23.88 -11.62
C PRO A 658 30.09 -23.36 -12.82
N GLY A 659 31.27 -22.77 -12.55
CA GLY A 659 32.18 -22.26 -13.57
C GLY A 659 31.78 -20.95 -14.26
N ARG A 660 30.66 -20.31 -13.85
CA ARG A 660 30.22 -19.04 -14.43
C ARG A 660 30.23 -17.91 -13.41
N ARG A 661 30.54 -16.69 -13.86
CA ARG A 661 30.50 -15.50 -13.00
C ARG A 661 29.06 -15.11 -12.67
N SER A 662 28.79 -14.78 -11.42
CA SER A 662 27.56 -14.12 -11.03
C SER A 662 27.65 -12.64 -11.35
N LEU A 663 26.59 -12.06 -11.91
CA LEU A 663 26.50 -10.62 -12.14
C LEU A 663 26.07 -9.82 -10.89
N GLY A 664 25.83 -10.47 -9.78
CA GLY A 664 25.29 -9.85 -8.57
C GLY A 664 23.76 -9.75 -8.61
N GLY A 665 23.15 -9.26 -7.53
CA GLY A 665 21.73 -8.97 -7.49
C GLY A 665 20.79 -10.16 -7.33
N GLY A 666 21.28 -11.37 -7.12
CA GLY A 666 20.42 -12.56 -6.93
C GLY A 666 19.47 -12.46 -5.75
N ARG A 667 19.75 -11.57 -4.81
CA ARG A 667 18.98 -11.28 -3.59
C ARG A 667 17.92 -10.18 -3.75
N SER A 668 17.82 -9.57 -4.94
CA SER A 668 16.80 -8.54 -5.22
C SER A 668 15.45 -9.13 -5.61
N VAL A 669 14.39 -8.34 -5.48
CA VAL A 669 13.07 -8.69 -6.00
C VAL A 669 13.03 -8.46 -7.51
N LEU A 670 13.44 -7.29 -7.98
CA LEU A 670 13.61 -7.01 -9.41
C LEU A 670 15.10 -6.79 -9.74
N LEU A 671 15.66 -7.71 -10.51
CA LEU A 671 16.99 -7.57 -11.08
C LEU A 671 16.87 -7.10 -12.52
N VAL A 672 17.48 -5.97 -12.83
CA VAL A 672 17.57 -5.43 -14.19
C VAL A 672 19.03 -5.41 -14.63
N GLU A 673 19.34 -6.06 -15.74
CA GLU A 673 20.71 -6.15 -16.27
C GLU A 673 20.78 -5.69 -17.73
N ASN A 674 21.64 -4.71 -17.98
CA ASN A 674 21.93 -4.21 -19.33
C ASN A 674 20.69 -3.78 -20.13
N ALA A 675 19.74 -3.14 -19.45
CA ALA A 675 18.61 -2.47 -20.05
C ALA A 675 18.91 -0.98 -20.25
N ASP A 676 18.29 -0.37 -21.24
CA ASP A 676 18.35 1.07 -21.51
C ASP A 676 16.94 1.63 -21.74
N LEU A 677 16.71 2.88 -21.36
CA LEU A 677 15.40 3.55 -21.42
C LEU A 677 14.28 2.73 -20.73
N LEU A 678 14.61 2.13 -19.59
CA LEU A 678 13.62 1.47 -18.76
C LEU A 678 12.78 2.51 -18.02
N GLN A 679 11.46 2.35 -18.03
CA GLN A 679 10.53 3.15 -17.25
C GLN A 679 9.74 2.24 -16.30
N LEU A 680 9.80 2.55 -15.00
CA LEU A 680 9.02 1.92 -13.95
C LEU A 680 8.02 2.97 -13.44
N GLU A 681 6.72 2.70 -13.53
CA GLU A 681 5.70 3.69 -13.25
C GLU A 681 4.56 3.12 -12.40
N ASN A 682 4.21 3.85 -11.35
CA ASN A 682 2.93 3.72 -10.65
C ASN A 682 2.68 2.32 -10.03
N PHE A 683 3.68 1.73 -9.35
CA PHE A 683 3.50 0.50 -8.57
C PHE A 683 4.44 0.43 -7.36
N THR A 684 4.16 -0.49 -6.45
CA THR A 684 4.99 -0.80 -5.28
C THR A 684 5.88 -2.01 -5.56
N LEU A 685 7.17 -1.85 -5.37
CA LEU A 685 8.14 -2.93 -5.38
C LEU A 685 8.68 -3.13 -3.96
N GLU A 686 8.47 -4.31 -3.39
CA GLU A 686 8.72 -4.59 -1.99
C GLU A 686 9.59 -5.83 -1.79
N ASN A 687 10.68 -5.70 -1.02
CA ASN A 687 11.34 -6.85 -0.44
C ASN A 687 10.96 -6.96 1.04
N PRO A 688 10.00 -7.83 1.39
CA PRO A 688 9.47 -7.92 2.74
C PRO A 688 10.38 -8.71 3.71
N HIS A 689 11.66 -8.93 3.37
CA HIS A 689 12.61 -9.53 4.29
C HIS A 689 12.82 -8.64 5.52
N VAL A 690 12.63 -9.22 6.70
CA VAL A 690 12.92 -8.57 7.97
C VAL A 690 14.33 -8.95 8.41
N ARG A 691 15.13 -7.98 8.78
CA ARG A 691 16.51 -8.21 9.20
C ARG A 691 16.58 -9.08 10.45
N VAL A 692 17.46 -10.09 10.43
CA VAL A 692 17.71 -11.01 11.53
C VAL A 692 19.22 -10.99 11.84
N GLY A 693 19.58 -10.89 13.10
CA GLY A 693 20.97 -10.71 13.54
C GLY A 693 21.97 -11.80 13.11
N THR A 694 21.48 -12.95 12.68
CA THR A 694 22.33 -14.11 12.27
C THR A 694 22.46 -14.26 10.76
N PHE A 695 21.80 -13.41 9.96
CA PHE A 695 21.82 -13.50 8.50
C PHE A 695 22.62 -12.36 7.86
N ASP A 696 23.12 -12.61 6.66
CA ASP A 696 23.49 -11.57 5.72
C ASP A 696 22.21 -11.02 5.11
N ASN A 697 21.82 -9.80 5.50
CA ASN A 697 20.48 -9.25 5.37
C ASN A 697 20.29 -8.29 4.19
N GLN A 698 21.27 -8.17 3.29
CA GLN A 698 21.13 -7.32 2.11
C GLN A 698 19.97 -7.86 1.26
N ALA A 699 19.02 -6.99 0.90
CA ALA A 699 17.71 -7.40 0.40
C ALA A 699 17.09 -6.28 -0.47
N GLU A 700 17.61 -6.12 -1.68
CA GLU A 700 17.14 -5.06 -2.56
C GLU A 700 15.68 -5.29 -3.03
N ALA A 701 14.90 -4.23 -3.08
CA ALA A 701 13.69 -4.20 -3.88
C ALA A 701 14.06 -4.14 -5.37
N LEU A 702 14.97 -3.22 -5.74
CA LEU A 702 15.46 -3.05 -7.11
C LEU A 702 17.00 -3.11 -7.15
N TYR A 703 17.52 -3.93 -8.05
CA TYR A 703 18.94 -3.96 -8.41
C TYR A 703 19.09 -3.60 -9.90
N PHE A 704 19.43 -2.34 -10.18
CA PHE A 704 19.68 -1.86 -11.54
C PHE A 704 21.16 -1.97 -11.87
N ASN A 705 21.51 -3.02 -12.59
CA ASN A 705 22.87 -3.41 -12.90
C ASN A 705 23.20 -3.20 -14.37
N THR A 706 24.28 -2.48 -14.63
CA THR A 706 24.80 -2.28 -15.99
C THR A 706 26.31 -2.47 -15.99
N SER A 707 26.87 -2.80 -17.13
CA SER A 707 28.32 -2.78 -17.32
C SER A 707 28.85 -1.37 -17.11
N THR A 708 29.94 -1.24 -16.38
CA THR A 708 30.64 0.05 -16.18
C THR A 708 31.15 0.65 -17.52
N THR A 709 31.21 -0.14 -18.57
CA THR A 709 31.63 0.28 -19.91
C THR A 709 30.43 0.58 -20.82
N ALA A 710 29.21 0.24 -20.43
CA ALA A 710 28.03 0.55 -21.22
C ALA A 710 27.78 2.06 -21.20
N SER A 711 27.82 2.67 -22.36
CA SER A 711 27.54 4.11 -22.53
C SER A 711 26.08 4.47 -22.33
N ALA A 712 25.17 3.48 -22.38
CA ALA A 712 23.74 3.67 -22.26
C ALA A 712 23.20 2.71 -21.17
N ALA A 713 22.62 3.27 -20.12
CA ALA A 713 21.85 2.57 -19.11
C ALA A 713 21.00 3.64 -18.39
N ARG A 714 19.88 3.96 -19.00
CA ARG A 714 18.97 5.01 -18.55
C ARG A 714 17.74 4.38 -17.94
N MET A 715 17.35 4.84 -16.76
CA MET A 715 16.13 4.40 -16.08
C MET A 715 15.37 5.60 -15.52
N VAL A 716 14.05 5.53 -15.64
CA VAL A 716 13.10 6.42 -14.95
C VAL A 716 12.27 5.58 -13.98
N ALA A 717 12.16 6.03 -12.73
CA ALA A 717 11.23 5.50 -11.76
C ALA A 717 10.27 6.63 -11.36
N ARG A 718 9.01 6.53 -11.75
CA ARG A 718 8.03 7.60 -11.61
C ARG A 718 6.84 7.14 -10.76
N GLU A 719 6.48 7.90 -9.73
CA GLU A 719 5.34 7.59 -8.86
C GLU A 719 5.44 6.17 -8.24
N MET A 720 6.66 5.73 -7.94
CA MET A 720 6.96 4.40 -7.41
C MET A 720 6.98 4.40 -5.88
N THR A 721 6.77 3.22 -5.30
CA THR A 721 7.08 2.92 -3.90
C THR A 721 8.08 1.77 -3.84
N PHE A 722 9.23 1.99 -3.21
CA PHE A 722 10.29 0.99 -2.99
C PHE A 722 10.40 0.71 -1.49
N LEU A 723 10.12 -0.51 -1.08
CA LEU A 723 10.11 -0.91 0.33
C LEU A 723 11.08 -2.06 0.56
N ALA A 724 12.02 -1.88 1.48
CA ALA A 724 12.84 -2.94 2.05
C ALA A 724 13.45 -2.44 3.37
N GLN A 725 14.37 -3.22 3.95
CA GLN A 725 15.09 -2.78 5.15
C GLN A 725 16.54 -2.40 4.82
N GLN A 726 17.34 -3.34 4.34
CA GLN A 726 18.73 -3.09 4.00
C GLN A 726 18.92 -3.14 2.48
N ASP A 727 19.69 -2.20 1.93
CA ASP A 727 20.10 -2.15 0.52
C ASP A 727 18.92 -1.98 -0.48
N THR A 728 17.84 -1.33 -0.12
CA THR A 728 16.58 -1.24 -0.91
C THR A 728 16.80 -0.96 -2.39
N LEU A 729 17.66 0.00 -2.74
CA LEU A 729 18.00 0.33 -4.12
C LEU A 729 19.49 0.19 -4.39
N GLN A 730 19.88 -0.65 -5.34
CA GLN A 730 21.19 -0.64 -5.96
C GLN A 730 21.11 0.01 -7.34
N LEU A 731 21.90 1.07 -7.58
CA LEU A 731 21.77 1.86 -8.79
C LEU A 731 23.12 2.00 -9.51
N LYS A 732 23.09 1.87 -10.85
CA LYS A 732 24.18 2.19 -11.78
C LYS A 732 23.63 2.99 -12.96
N GLY A 733 24.49 3.52 -13.83
CA GLY A 733 24.06 4.26 -15.01
C GLY A 733 23.44 5.62 -14.70
N TYR A 734 22.43 6.00 -15.46
CA TYR A 734 21.70 7.27 -15.35
C TYR A 734 20.26 6.97 -14.86
N VAL A 735 19.92 7.47 -13.67
CA VAL A 735 18.67 7.12 -13.00
C VAL A 735 17.94 8.38 -12.56
N TRP A 736 16.66 8.47 -12.89
CA TRP A 736 15.77 9.51 -12.37
C TRP A 736 14.63 8.87 -11.57
N VAL A 737 14.55 9.20 -10.28
CA VAL A 737 13.50 8.79 -9.34
C VAL A 737 12.65 10.02 -9.04
N TRP A 738 11.41 10.02 -9.47
CA TRP A 738 10.53 11.19 -9.40
C TRP A 738 9.23 10.89 -8.66
N ARG A 739 8.87 11.77 -7.70
CA ARG A 739 7.65 11.65 -6.87
C ARG A 739 7.45 10.27 -6.26
N SER A 740 8.52 9.64 -5.86
CA SER A 740 8.56 8.26 -5.38
C SER A 740 8.86 8.21 -3.89
N LEU A 741 8.50 7.10 -3.24
CA LEU A 741 8.90 6.75 -1.89
C LEU A 741 10.01 5.69 -1.93
N VAL A 742 11.08 5.92 -1.17
CA VAL A 742 12.12 4.91 -0.91
C VAL A 742 12.25 4.73 0.59
N GLU A 743 12.11 3.49 1.06
CA GLU A 743 12.11 3.16 2.48
C GLU A 743 13.18 2.12 2.82
N GLY A 744 13.86 2.30 3.96
CA GLY A 744 14.86 1.37 4.45
C GLY A 744 15.56 1.82 5.73
N ASN A 745 16.58 1.06 6.18
CA ASN A 745 17.30 1.37 7.42
C ASN A 745 18.83 1.37 7.28
N VAL A 746 19.45 0.47 6.51
CA VAL A 746 20.91 0.38 6.37
C VAL A 746 21.30 0.40 4.91
N ASP A 747 22.12 1.41 4.53
CA ASP A 747 22.59 1.59 3.15
C ASP A 747 21.48 1.41 2.10
N PHE A 748 20.27 1.84 2.45
CA PHE A 748 19.11 1.45 1.66
C PHE A 748 19.04 2.11 0.28
N ILE A 749 19.94 3.06 0.02
CA ILE A 749 20.29 3.53 -1.33
C ILE A 749 21.80 3.36 -1.50
N TRP A 750 22.24 2.61 -2.52
CA TRP A 750 23.64 2.38 -2.76
C TRP A 750 23.98 2.14 -4.22
N GLY A 751 25.26 2.14 -4.55
CA GLY A 751 25.72 1.81 -5.89
C GLY A 751 26.76 2.76 -6.46
N SER A 752 26.98 2.64 -7.77
CA SER A 752 27.94 3.44 -8.53
C SER A 752 27.27 4.07 -9.77
N PRO A 753 26.25 4.94 -9.57
CA PRO A 753 25.60 5.58 -10.70
C PRO A 753 26.52 6.64 -11.32
N ARG A 754 26.37 6.89 -12.62
CA ARG A 754 26.91 8.09 -13.25
C ARG A 754 26.16 9.33 -12.81
N ALA A 755 24.84 9.24 -12.74
CA ALA A 755 23.99 10.21 -12.11
C ALA A 755 22.69 9.51 -11.65
N ALA A 756 22.38 9.59 -10.37
CA ALA A 756 21.11 9.15 -9.80
C ALA A 756 20.43 10.34 -9.12
N LEU A 757 19.41 10.87 -9.76
CA LEU A 757 18.64 12.00 -9.26
C LEU A 757 17.34 11.51 -8.60
N PHE A 758 17.17 11.86 -7.33
CA PHE A 758 15.93 11.76 -6.58
C PHE A 758 15.30 13.15 -6.52
N GLU A 759 14.19 13.34 -7.21
CA GLU A 759 13.54 14.64 -7.34
C GLU A 759 12.10 14.56 -6.80
N GLN A 760 11.72 15.49 -5.95
CA GLN A 760 10.39 15.57 -5.32
C GLN A 760 9.97 14.23 -4.68
N SER A 761 10.93 13.51 -4.13
CA SER A 761 10.74 12.16 -3.59
C SER A 761 10.86 12.12 -2.08
N GLU A 762 10.24 11.14 -1.45
CA GLU A 762 10.36 10.89 -0.02
C GLU A 762 11.36 9.76 0.24
N ILE A 763 12.33 10.02 1.11
CA ILE A 763 13.33 9.07 1.55
C ILE A 763 13.09 8.80 3.03
N ARG A 764 12.58 7.60 3.35
CA ARG A 764 12.06 7.28 4.69
C ARG A 764 12.93 6.25 5.40
N SER A 765 13.45 6.62 6.55
CA SER A 765 14.12 5.69 7.45
C SER A 765 13.12 4.85 8.25
N VAL A 766 13.34 3.53 8.36
CA VAL A 766 12.53 2.62 9.18
C VAL A 766 13.35 2.01 10.31
N VAL A 767 12.65 1.45 11.32
CA VAL A 767 13.28 0.79 12.46
C VAL A 767 14.08 -0.42 11.97
N ASP A 768 15.30 -0.58 12.49
CA ASP A 768 16.10 -1.78 12.31
C ASP A 768 15.80 -2.77 13.45
N PRO A 769 15.12 -3.88 13.21
CA PRO A 769 14.79 -4.85 14.26
C PRO A 769 16.01 -5.64 14.74
N ALA A 770 17.09 -5.64 13.98
CA ALA A 770 18.32 -6.37 14.29
C ALA A 770 19.37 -5.51 15.01
N SER A 771 19.18 -4.18 15.12
CA SER A 771 20.17 -3.28 15.69
C SER A 771 19.56 -2.01 16.27
N SER A 772 20.11 -1.54 17.39
CA SER A 772 19.80 -0.21 17.96
C SER A 772 20.74 0.89 17.45
N SER A 773 21.68 0.59 16.56
CA SER A 773 22.62 1.56 15.98
C SER A 773 21.86 2.51 15.02
N PRO A 774 22.34 3.75 14.83
CA PRO A 774 21.77 4.64 13.82
C PRO A 774 21.82 4.01 12.43
N GLY A 775 20.74 4.19 11.65
CA GLY A 775 20.68 3.78 10.26
C GLY A 775 21.51 4.67 9.32
N TYR A 776 21.66 4.23 8.06
CA TYR A 776 22.32 4.98 7.01
C TYR A 776 21.44 5.04 5.78
N ILE A 777 21.14 6.24 5.28
CA ILE A 777 20.34 6.38 4.06
C ILE A 777 21.13 5.87 2.86
N LEU A 778 22.39 6.33 2.73
CA LEU A 778 23.13 6.15 1.49
C LEU A 778 24.56 5.67 1.69
N GLN A 779 24.99 4.77 0.77
CA GLN A 779 26.39 4.43 0.58
C GLN A 779 26.79 4.62 -0.90
N SER A 780 27.51 5.71 -1.20
CA SER A 780 27.98 5.98 -2.55
C SER A 780 29.23 5.16 -2.88
N ARG A 781 29.24 4.63 -4.11
CA ARG A 781 30.43 4.03 -4.75
C ARG A 781 30.64 4.66 -6.13
N ALA A 782 30.29 5.94 -6.28
CA ALA A 782 30.47 6.67 -7.52
C ALA A 782 31.95 6.72 -7.93
N VAL A 783 32.20 6.73 -9.23
CA VAL A 783 33.56 6.91 -9.77
C VAL A 783 33.87 8.41 -9.79
N ALA A 784 35.15 8.75 -9.59
CA ALA A 784 35.59 10.13 -9.65
C ALA A 784 35.14 10.77 -10.96
N GLY A 785 34.40 11.87 -10.85
CA GLY A 785 33.89 12.58 -11.98
C GLY A 785 32.44 12.27 -12.39
N ASP A 786 31.87 11.20 -11.95
CA ASP A 786 30.44 10.97 -12.08
C ASP A 786 29.67 11.86 -11.09
N LYS A 787 28.43 12.24 -11.42
CA LYS A 787 27.59 13.06 -10.53
C LYS A 787 27.16 12.33 -9.26
N GLY A 788 27.19 10.99 -9.27
CA GLY A 788 26.81 10.18 -8.12
C GLY A 788 25.31 10.31 -7.77
N PHE A 789 25.03 10.52 -6.50
CA PHE A 789 23.65 10.61 -5.98
C PHE A 789 23.27 12.06 -5.68
N VAL A 790 22.15 12.51 -6.23
CA VAL A 790 21.62 13.86 -6.04
C VAL A 790 20.16 13.78 -5.55
N PHE A 791 19.89 14.46 -4.44
CA PHE A 791 18.53 14.63 -3.89
C PHE A 791 18.14 16.08 -4.08
N LEU A 792 17.16 16.33 -4.95
CA LEU A 792 16.69 17.66 -5.32
C LEU A 792 15.23 17.83 -4.93
N ASP A 793 14.91 18.91 -4.22
CA ASP A 793 13.54 19.23 -3.78
C ASP A 793 12.82 18.07 -3.08
N SER A 794 13.57 17.19 -2.42
CA SER A 794 13.09 15.96 -1.82
C SER A 794 12.90 16.09 -0.31
N THR A 795 12.34 15.05 0.33
CA THR A 795 12.07 15.05 1.77
C THR A 795 12.67 13.80 2.41
N VAL A 796 13.42 13.98 3.50
CA VAL A 796 13.97 12.89 4.32
C VAL A 796 13.13 12.75 5.57
N THR A 797 12.45 11.63 5.74
CA THR A 797 11.50 11.36 6.85
C THR A 797 11.87 10.12 7.63
N ALA A 798 11.14 9.85 8.70
CA ALA A 798 11.28 8.65 9.51
C ALA A 798 9.92 8.01 9.81
N ALA A 799 9.88 6.69 9.79
CA ALA A 799 8.78 5.94 10.37
C ALA A 799 8.76 6.07 11.92
N PRO A 800 7.60 5.88 12.57
CA PRO A 800 7.53 5.87 14.03
C PRO A 800 8.54 4.92 14.66
N GLY A 801 9.24 5.39 15.70
CA GLY A 801 10.26 4.62 16.40
C GLY A 801 11.70 4.86 15.91
N VAL A 802 11.92 5.48 14.77
CA VAL A 802 13.26 5.88 14.30
C VAL A 802 13.64 7.22 14.90
N THR A 803 14.67 7.24 15.70
CA THR A 803 15.15 8.47 16.37
C THR A 803 16.51 8.95 15.88
N ARG A 804 17.28 8.08 15.20
CA ARG A 804 18.65 8.39 14.78
C ARG A 804 18.99 7.74 13.43
N ALA A 805 19.51 8.53 12.49
CA ALA A 805 20.08 8.07 11.23
C ALA A 805 21.14 9.04 10.73
N PHE A 806 21.94 8.60 9.75
CA PHE A 806 22.90 9.42 9.00
C PHE A 806 22.39 9.61 7.56
N LEU A 807 22.65 10.74 6.96
CA LEU A 807 22.40 11.00 5.53
C LEU A 807 23.16 10.01 4.63
N GLY A 808 24.37 9.69 5.05
CA GLY A 808 25.15 8.70 4.33
C GLY A 808 26.41 8.31 5.10
N ARG A 809 26.97 7.19 4.69
CA ARG A 809 28.30 6.78 5.14
C ARG A 809 29.28 6.64 3.98
N SER A 810 30.56 6.84 4.29
CA SER A 810 31.61 6.63 3.32
C SER A 810 31.62 5.19 2.83
N GLY A 811 31.53 5.00 1.52
CA GLY A 811 31.41 3.69 0.90
C GLY A 811 32.64 2.82 1.10
N SER A 812 32.45 1.51 1.31
CA SER A 812 33.56 0.56 1.40
C SER A 812 33.99 0.08 0.03
N SER A 813 34.80 0.82 -0.67
CA SER A 813 35.36 0.31 -1.91
C SER A 813 36.79 -0.14 -1.72
N THR A 814 37.11 -1.31 -2.20
CA THR A 814 38.49 -1.76 -2.40
C THR A 814 39.12 -1.09 -3.64
N SER A 815 38.30 -0.38 -4.42
CA SER A 815 38.75 0.33 -5.63
C SER A 815 39.26 1.72 -5.30
N SER A 816 40.42 2.06 -5.79
CA SER A 816 41.00 3.41 -5.67
C SER A 816 40.27 4.46 -6.51
N THR A 817 39.37 4.04 -7.40
CA THR A 817 38.57 4.95 -8.29
C THR A 817 37.24 5.39 -7.73
N HIS A 818 36.72 4.73 -6.68
CA HIS A 818 35.44 5.11 -6.08
C HIS A 818 35.63 6.29 -5.13
N VAL A 819 34.68 7.22 -5.17
CA VAL A 819 34.64 8.42 -4.33
C VAL A 819 33.22 8.55 -3.74
N ASP A 820 33.12 9.27 -2.63
CA ASP A 820 31.81 9.63 -2.10
C ASP A 820 31.33 10.88 -2.86
N HIS A 821 30.31 10.72 -3.72
CA HIS A 821 29.74 11.82 -4.48
C HIS A 821 28.22 11.87 -4.21
N ILE A 822 27.83 12.81 -3.34
CA ILE A 822 26.47 12.91 -2.81
C ILE A 822 26.09 14.40 -2.69
N ALA A 823 24.87 14.76 -3.12
CA ALA A 823 24.36 16.11 -2.98
C ALA A 823 22.92 16.10 -2.46
N PHE A 824 22.63 16.86 -1.41
CA PHE A 824 21.28 17.19 -0.93
C PHE A 824 21.04 18.67 -1.18
N ILE A 825 20.08 19.00 -2.04
CA ILE A 825 19.80 20.36 -2.52
C ILE A 825 18.32 20.64 -2.33
N ASN A 826 17.99 21.75 -1.67
CA ASN A 826 16.62 22.14 -1.34
C ASN A 826 15.85 21.03 -0.64
N THR A 827 16.51 20.23 0.19
CA THR A 827 15.93 19.03 0.80
C THR A 827 15.38 19.34 2.19
N ARG A 828 14.16 18.84 2.46
CA ARG A 828 13.58 18.86 3.82
C ARG A 828 14.09 17.67 4.60
N ILE A 829 14.68 17.88 5.77
CA ILE A 829 15.35 16.84 6.54
C ILE A 829 14.72 16.73 7.94
N GLY A 830 14.23 15.53 8.26
CA GLY A 830 13.61 15.24 9.54
C GLY A 830 14.57 15.21 10.72
N PRO A 831 14.08 15.41 11.95
CA PRO A 831 14.90 15.54 13.16
C PRO A 831 15.60 14.25 13.61
N HIS A 832 15.31 13.11 12.98
CA HIS A 832 16.01 11.85 13.22
C HIS A 832 17.42 11.84 12.62
N ILE A 833 17.73 12.75 11.70
CA ILE A 833 19.09 12.86 11.16
C ILE A 833 19.96 13.51 12.21
N LEU A 834 21.04 12.78 12.59
CA LEU A 834 21.99 13.26 13.59
C LEU A 834 22.60 14.60 13.15
N PRO A 835 22.89 15.53 14.07
CA PRO A 835 23.47 16.82 13.74
C PRO A 835 24.76 16.74 12.91
N VAL A 836 25.59 15.72 13.15
CA VAL A 836 26.80 15.42 12.36
C VAL A 836 26.49 15.09 10.90
N GLY A 837 25.29 14.62 10.58
CA GLY A 837 24.78 14.30 9.24
C GLY A 837 25.43 13.09 8.58
N TRP A 838 26.73 12.95 8.67
CA TRP A 838 27.54 12.01 7.87
C TRP A 838 28.37 11.09 8.75
N CYS A 839 28.53 9.84 8.32
CA CYS A 839 29.32 8.84 9.02
C CYS A 839 30.62 8.57 8.26
N VAL A 840 31.73 8.83 8.93
CA VAL A 840 33.06 8.41 8.51
C VAL A 840 33.65 7.54 9.60
N GLY A 841 34.11 6.35 9.25
CA GLY A 841 34.67 5.43 10.22
C GLY A 841 35.92 6.01 10.91
N THR A 842 36.06 5.76 12.20
CA THR A 842 37.17 6.29 13.04
C THR A 842 38.47 5.49 12.89
N GLY A 843 38.57 4.54 11.99
CA GLY A 843 39.71 3.66 11.86
C GLY A 843 40.57 3.92 10.64
N THR A 844 41.87 3.52 10.71
CA THR A 844 42.79 3.55 9.58
C THR A 844 42.45 2.54 8.47
N SER A 845 41.38 1.78 8.64
CA SER A 845 40.91 0.77 7.67
C SER A 845 39.41 0.82 7.53
N ARG A 846 38.94 0.85 6.30
CA ARG A 846 37.52 0.73 5.95
C ARG A 846 36.94 -0.66 6.23
N THR A 847 37.75 -1.63 6.58
CA THR A 847 37.31 -2.99 6.84
C THR A 847 36.40 -3.13 8.08
N GLY A 848 36.31 -2.10 8.93
CA GLY A 848 35.43 -2.06 10.11
C GLY A 848 34.02 -1.47 9.83
N GLN A 849 33.64 -1.15 8.62
CA GLN A 849 32.44 -0.43 8.31
C GLN A 849 31.14 -1.26 8.39
N GLY A 850 31.22 -2.56 8.53
CA GLY A 850 30.04 -3.42 8.60
C GLY A 850 29.15 -3.23 9.82
N THR A 851 29.68 -2.64 10.90
CA THR A 851 29.03 -2.68 12.21
C THR A 851 28.56 -1.32 12.74
N GLY A 852 28.78 -0.21 12.04
CA GLY A 852 28.40 1.12 12.53
C GLY A 852 29.14 1.58 13.80
N THR A 853 30.06 0.79 14.31
CA THR A 853 30.78 1.06 15.57
C THR A 853 31.86 2.14 15.47
N GLY A 854 32.12 2.64 14.27
CA GLY A 854 33.14 3.64 14.01
C GLY A 854 32.64 5.06 13.72
N CYS A 855 31.33 5.30 13.71
CA CYS A 855 30.78 6.63 13.43
C CYS A 855 30.67 7.43 14.72
N SER A 856 31.39 8.58 14.81
CA SER A 856 31.19 9.50 15.92
C SER A 856 29.82 10.13 15.81
N THR A 857 29.01 10.04 16.85
CA THR A 857 27.71 10.72 16.96
C THR A 857 27.85 12.14 17.50
N ASN A 858 29.05 12.52 17.91
CA ASN A 858 29.35 13.83 18.48
C ASN A 858 30.77 14.25 18.11
N PRO A 859 31.08 14.43 16.80
CA PRO A 859 32.39 14.93 16.39
C PRO A 859 32.55 16.38 16.85
N PRO A 860 33.80 16.89 16.99
CA PRO A 860 33.98 18.31 17.24
C PRO A 860 33.32 19.14 16.13
N PRO A 861 32.74 20.30 16.47
CA PRO A 861 32.16 21.19 15.46
C PRO A 861 33.14 21.49 14.34
N TRP A 862 32.66 21.60 13.15
CA TRP A 862 33.48 21.95 11.99
C TRP A 862 33.98 23.40 12.09
N ALA A 863 35.30 23.57 12.10
CA ALA A 863 35.91 24.90 12.09
C ALA A 863 35.83 25.50 10.67
N GLY A 864 34.91 26.34 10.40
CA GLY A 864 34.58 26.88 9.06
C GLY A 864 33.11 26.85 8.77
N SER A 865 32.29 26.65 9.80
CA SER A 865 30.83 26.68 9.74
C SER A 865 30.23 28.06 9.46
N ASP A 866 31.04 29.05 9.09
CA ASP A 866 30.67 30.43 8.78
C ASP A 866 29.96 30.59 7.44
N GLY A 867 29.76 29.51 6.69
CA GLY A 867 29.13 29.58 5.37
C GLY A 867 30.06 29.98 4.23
N THR A 868 31.34 30.18 4.50
CA THR A 868 32.33 30.43 3.44
C THR A 868 32.61 29.14 2.65
N ALA A 869 33.04 29.30 1.40
CA ALA A 869 33.44 28.16 0.58
C ALA A 869 34.57 27.40 1.28
N ASP A 870 34.29 26.17 1.62
CA ASP A 870 35.18 25.31 2.39
C ASP A 870 36.19 24.55 1.53
N GLY A 871 36.21 24.86 0.24
CA GLY A 871 37.18 24.32 -0.72
C GLY A 871 37.19 22.79 -0.81
N GLY A 872 36.04 22.19 -0.47
CA GLY A 872 36.04 20.79 -0.11
C GLY A 872 35.53 19.82 -1.12
N ALA A 873 34.36 20.02 -1.66
CA ALA A 873 33.86 19.19 -2.73
C ALA A 873 34.36 19.71 -4.07
N THR A 874 34.83 18.78 -4.90
CA THR A 874 35.31 19.05 -6.26
C THR A 874 34.53 18.22 -7.25
N ASP A 875 34.68 18.44 -8.54
CA ASP A 875 34.10 17.57 -9.57
C ASP A 875 34.53 16.11 -9.44
N ALA A 876 35.61 15.85 -8.71
CA ALA A 876 36.09 14.49 -8.46
C ALA A 876 35.34 13.76 -7.35
N GLY A 877 34.55 14.46 -6.52
CA GLY A 877 33.77 13.83 -5.42
C GLY A 877 33.54 14.78 -4.25
N GLY A 878 32.89 14.27 -3.24
CA GLY A 878 32.60 14.97 -1.97
C GLY A 878 31.14 15.02 -1.63
N TRP A 879 30.86 15.49 -0.44
CA TRP A 879 29.47 15.69 0.05
C TRP A 879 29.07 17.13 -0.19
N ARG A 880 27.79 17.31 -0.54
CA ARG A 880 27.19 18.62 -0.76
C ARG A 880 25.87 18.71 -0.05
N GLU A 881 25.64 19.81 0.63
CA GLU A 881 24.37 20.10 1.29
C GLU A 881 24.09 21.60 1.14
N PHE A 882 23.00 21.96 0.45
CA PHE A 882 22.65 23.34 0.21
C PHE A 882 21.15 23.55 0.38
N ASN A 883 20.80 24.64 1.07
CA ASN A 883 19.42 25.06 1.32
C ASN A 883 18.56 23.96 1.96
N SER A 884 19.18 23.17 2.87
CA SER A 884 18.45 22.17 3.66
C SER A 884 17.56 22.86 4.70
N THR A 885 16.34 22.37 4.84
CA THR A 885 15.37 22.87 5.82
C THR A 885 14.90 21.73 6.71
N ASP A 886 14.29 22.07 7.85
CA ASP A 886 13.48 21.10 8.59
C ASP A 886 12.18 20.74 7.83
N LEU A 887 11.38 19.84 8.37
CA LEU A 887 10.11 19.43 7.74
C LEU A 887 9.06 20.56 7.69
N ALA A 888 9.21 21.59 8.53
CA ALA A 888 8.36 22.78 8.53
C ALA A 888 8.84 23.86 7.55
N GLY A 889 10.04 23.69 6.98
CA GLY A 889 10.64 24.62 6.01
C GLY A 889 11.57 25.66 6.63
N ALA A 890 11.90 25.57 7.93
CA ALA A 890 12.89 26.46 8.53
C ALA A 890 14.32 26.01 8.16
N PRO A 891 15.26 26.92 7.88
CA PRO A 891 16.64 26.57 7.57
C PRO A 891 17.30 25.73 8.67
N LEU A 892 18.00 24.67 8.30
CA LEU A 892 18.74 23.85 9.23
C LEU A 892 20.08 24.49 9.60
N ASP A 893 20.46 24.37 10.87
CA ASP A 893 21.82 24.69 11.31
C ASP A 893 22.78 23.57 10.90
N LEU A 894 23.63 23.83 9.94
CA LEU A 894 24.65 22.91 9.44
C LEU A 894 25.99 23.05 10.18
N SER A 895 26.09 23.87 11.23
CA SER A 895 27.33 24.09 11.99
C SER A 895 27.88 22.82 12.63
N GLN A 896 27.00 21.87 12.95
CA GLN A 896 27.37 20.59 13.55
C GLN A 896 27.64 19.48 12.52
N ARG A 897 27.51 19.75 11.21
CA ARG A 897 27.81 18.78 10.16
C ARG A 897 29.29 18.45 10.13
N LEU A 898 29.61 17.19 9.90
CA LEU A 898 30.97 16.75 9.65
C LEU A 898 31.53 17.41 8.39
N GLY A 899 32.49 18.32 8.54
CA GLY A 899 32.99 19.14 7.43
C GLY A 899 34.08 18.48 6.61
N VAL A 900 35.09 17.91 7.31
CA VAL A 900 36.24 17.26 6.69
C VAL A 900 36.53 15.95 7.40
N ALA A 901 36.76 14.89 6.62
CA ALA A 901 37.21 13.62 7.15
C ALA A 901 38.24 12.97 6.22
N THR A 902 39.20 12.27 6.80
CA THR A 902 40.12 11.45 6.06
C THR A 902 39.66 10.02 6.08
N VAL A 903 39.46 9.45 4.91
CA VAL A 903 39.02 8.07 4.71
C VAL A 903 40.13 7.31 4.02
N ARG A 904 40.46 6.13 4.52
CA ARG A 904 41.46 5.26 3.87
C ARG A 904 40.79 4.37 2.84
N VAL A 905 41.15 4.50 1.57
CA VAL A 905 40.62 3.75 0.44
C VAL A 905 41.77 3.06 -0.27
N ALA A 906 41.72 1.75 -0.36
CA ALA A 906 42.78 0.96 -1.03
C ALA A 906 44.18 1.32 -0.56
N GLY A 907 44.39 1.56 0.74
CA GLY A 907 45.67 1.94 1.32
C GLY A 907 46.05 3.41 1.21
N MET A 908 45.24 4.22 0.52
CA MET A 908 45.48 5.67 0.35
C MET A 908 44.50 6.48 1.21
N ASP A 909 45.00 7.51 1.86
CA ASP A 909 44.14 8.45 2.59
C ASP A 909 43.49 9.44 1.62
N ARG A 910 42.20 9.58 1.71
CA ARG A 910 41.41 10.55 0.93
C ARG A 910 40.64 11.46 1.86
N SER A 911 40.69 12.74 1.62
CA SER A 911 39.84 13.70 2.31
C SER A 911 38.49 13.74 1.64
N VAL A 912 37.42 13.58 2.43
CA VAL A 912 36.03 13.84 2.05
C VAL A 912 35.64 15.13 2.74
N ARG A 913 35.06 16.06 1.99
CA ARG A 913 34.71 17.40 2.48
C ARG A 913 33.28 17.75 2.18
N LEU A 914 32.65 18.53 3.04
CA LEU A 914 31.31 19.06 2.85
C LEU A 914 31.36 20.45 2.20
N ALA A 915 30.66 20.63 1.09
CA ALA A 915 30.42 21.92 0.45
C ALA A 915 29.01 22.41 0.76
N LYS A 916 28.88 23.67 1.18
CA LYS A 916 27.61 24.28 1.62
C LYS A 916 27.19 25.51 0.84
N THR A 917 28.06 26.06 -0.01
CA THR A 917 27.78 27.23 -0.81
C THR A 917 27.24 26.88 -2.19
N MET A 918 26.48 27.79 -2.82
CA MET A 918 25.95 27.63 -4.17
C MET A 918 27.07 27.38 -5.20
N ASP A 919 28.19 28.07 -5.07
CA ASP A 919 29.32 27.89 -6.01
C ASP A 919 29.87 26.44 -5.98
N ALA A 920 29.85 25.83 -4.78
CA ALA A 920 30.30 24.46 -4.61
C ALA A 920 29.31 23.39 -5.10
N ILE A 921 28.07 23.78 -5.39
CA ILE A 921 27.03 22.89 -5.94
C ILE A 921 26.64 23.21 -7.39
N THR A 922 27.36 24.09 -8.06
CA THR A 922 27.16 24.38 -9.48
C THR A 922 27.19 23.09 -10.32
N GLY A 923 26.21 22.93 -11.20
CA GLY A 923 26.03 21.70 -11.97
C GLY A 923 25.20 20.60 -11.29
N PHE A 924 24.53 20.93 -10.17
CA PHE A 924 23.65 20.00 -9.41
C PHE A 924 22.24 20.58 -9.18
N GLY A 925 21.95 21.80 -9.63
CA GLY A 925 20.69 22.51 -9.32
C GLY A 925 19.49 22.13 -10.22
N THR A 926 19.72 21.53 -11.37
CA THR A 926 18.67 21.19 -12.34
C THR A 926 18.90 19.82 -12.97
N ARG A 927 17.82 19.19 -13.44
CA ARG A 927 17.92 17.92 -14.22
C ARG A 927 18.89 18.02 -15.39
N ALA A 928 18.82 19.12 -16.14
CA ALA A 928 19.69 19.35 -17.29
C ALA A 928 21.17 19.36 -16.89
N GLU A 929 21.51 20.04 -15.81
CA GLU A 929 22.89 20.06 -15.30
C GLU A 929 23.36 18.68 -14.83
N ILE A 930 22.48 17.94 -14.18
CA ILE A 930 22.84 16.60 -13.62
C ILE A 930 23.04 15.58 -14.74
N PHE A 931 22.17 15.56 -15.75
CA PHE A 931 22.21 14.57 -16.81
C PHE A 931 22.99 15.03 -18.07
N PHE A 932 23.05 16.33 -18.34
CA PHE A 932 23.58 16.86 -19.60
C PHE A 932 24.91 17.58 -19.46
N ASN A 933 25.07 18.46 -18.45
CA ASN A 933 26.24 19.31 -18.26
C ASN A 933 27.26 18.70 -17.28
N SER A 934 27.56 17.41 -17.36
CA SER A 934 28.66 16.94 -16.56
C SER A 934 29.97 17.48 -17.14
N THR A 935 30.80 18.09 -16.29
CA THR A 935 32.16 18.53 -16.62
C THR A 935 33.06 17.34 -17.01
N ILE A 936 32.57 16.14 -16.85
CA ILE A 936 33.20 14.91 -17.29
C ILE A 936 32.56 14.50 -18.61
N ALA A 937 33.29 14.70 -19.59
CA ALA A 937 33.30 14.40 -21.01
C ALA A 937 32.08 13.68 -21.64
N THR A 938 31.12 13.16 -20.89
CA THR A 938 29.98 12.41 -21.42
C THR A 938 28.76 12.59 -20.50
N GLY A 939 27.96 13.56 -20.77
CA GLY A 939 26.56 13.57 -20.31
C GLY A 939 25.84 12.29 -20.68
N ALA A 940 24.59 12.13 -20.24
CA ALA A 940 23.78 10.97 -20.59
C ALA A 940 23.71 10.80 -22.12
N PRO A 941 23.70 9.56 -22.63
CA PRO A 941 23.75 9.29 -24.07
C PRO A 941 22.68 10.04 -24.85
N GLY A 942 23.08 10.63 -25.98
CA GLY A 942 22.17 11.40 -26.84
C GLY A 942 21.62 12.69 -26.24
N GLY A 943 22.27 13.23 -25.19
CA GLY A 943 21.78 14.43 -24.51
C GLY A 943 20.47 14.20 -23.73
N TRP A 944 20.24 12.99 -23.28
CA TRP A 944 19.02 12.62 -22.59
C TRP A 944 18.85 13.38 -21.27
N VAL A 945 17.73 14.09 -21.15
CA VAL A 945 17.23 14.70 -19.92
C VAL A 945 15.82 14.16 -19.72
N PRO A 946 15.54 13.40 -18.63
CA PRO A 946 14.21 12.85 -18.42
C PRO A 946 13.17 13.96 -18.20
N ALA A 947 11.95 13.74 -18.71
CA ALA A 947 10.82 14.65 -18.54
C ALA A 947 9.72 14.01 -17.68
N PRO A 948 8.93 14.83 -16.92
CA PRO A 948 7.79 14.38 -16.11
C PRO A 948 6.75 13.61 -16.88
#